data_9257711d21486fc64e1ac4fa9c6b37d5
#
_entry.id   9257711d21486fc64e1ac4fa9c6b37d5
#
_cell.length_a   1.000
_cell.length_b   1.000
_cell.length_c   1.000
_cell.angle_alpha   90.00
_cell.angle_beta   90.00
_cell.angle_gamma   90.00
#
_symmetry.space_group_name_H-M   'P 1'
#
loop_
_entity.id
_entity.type
_entity.pdbx_description
1 polymer ?
#
loop_
_entity_poly.entity_id
_entity_poly.type
_entity_poly.pdbx_seq_one_letter_code
_entity_poly.pdbx_strand_id
1 'polypeptide(L)'
;MKIKHIFIYTTMLLFSFSFNKETRQNEKDVVYTQFYFGEIKPAGWLKHQMEHDMEGFTGNLDKIVPDLINDPIYSTGRLNNKSKAKELGNLKEGDIGDDEQYKWWNSETQSNWWDGYIRYALLLGNGTYLKKTSEHIKTMLATQDEDGYLGIYTPDTRYKFTRENGEFWAKATLYRYLLAYYEATKDKAVWDALLRAVDNVMVNYPVNESDPFNVGDGYSGGTAHGLVFTDILDRLFQLTGNLKYREYALSMYRNYSDNFSFESDAQLKNVLNPDYKLKGHGVHTYEHLRPIIIAEYTSDELKKDSLIDKYLVKIRRVTTLAGGAIGDEWIGGRTADAETGYEYCSQQELLDSYTLLMQKRGDKGLGNIIENIFYNASMGAHHPNHSCIAYLKRDNSYEMDGTRNGKEEPRYKYSAAHQDVAVCCVPNAGRITPYFLQRSWMKQGENTLVANILAPNILKTEINGTKIKIENKTEYPYSNIMDFIVTVDKPQKLKIKIRQPEWVTEVICSDPYTIDGEFLVFDKEFSGNETISLSFGAVVRVLKSDKNEHYFAYGALVYARPIAALESKGRKYTDEYVDLFYKSTDNNRYEFIETNEAVYNNGEITVKLKNKANGKVEQVTLIPLSKTILRQAAF
;
A
#
# COMPACT_ATOMS: atom_id res chain seq x y z
N MET A 1 -75.04 -0.93 -29.87
CA MET A 1 -73.99 -1.63 -29.14
C MET A 1 -72.78 -0.69 -29.04
N LYS A 2 -72.53 -0.08 -27.84
CA LYS A 2 -71.56 0.99 -27.63
C LYS A 2 -70.23 0.33 -27.18
N ILE A 3 -69.18 0.56 -27.96
CA ILE A 3 -67.80 0.18 -27.63
C ILE A 3 -67.22 1.32 -26.80
N LYS A 4 -66.84 1.03 -25.53
CA LYS A 4 -66.12 1.97 -24.65
C LYS A 4 -64.63 1.79 -24.91
N HIS A 5 -63.96 2.87 -25.30
CA HIS A 5 -62.52 2.98 -25.31
C HIS A 5 -62.01 3.25 -23.88
N ILE A 6 -61.15 2.38 -23.38
CA ILE A 6 -60.40 2.57 -22.13
C ILE A 6 -59.08 3.21 -22.50
N PHE A 7 -58.84 4.45 -22.07
CA PHE A 7 -57.55 5.11 -22.09
C PHE A 7 -56.76 4.69 -20.85
N ILE A 8 -55.67 4.01 -21.06
CA ILE A 8 -54.66 3.74 -19.99
C ILE A 8 -53.70 4.91 -19.96
N TYR A 9 -53.79 5.73 -18.91
CA TYR A 9 -52.76 6.72 -18.60
C TYR A 9 -51.56 6.03 -17.94
N THR A 10 -50.45 5.95 -18.67
CA THR A 10 -49.15 5.57 -18.11
C THR A 10 -48.53 6.76 -17.40
N THR A 11 -48.62 6.79 -16.09
CA THR A 11 -47.96 7.80 -15.26
C THR A 11 -46.47 7.45 -15.16
N MET A 12 -45.66 8.20 -15.88
CA MET A 12 -44.20 8.14 -15.78
C MET A 12 -43.77 8.80 -14.47
N LEU A 13 -43.48 8.03 -13.44
CA LEU A 13 -42.87 8.50 -12.18
C LEU A 13 -41.41 8.86 -12.46
N LEU A 14 -41.16 10.15 -12.60
CA LEU A 14 -39.83 10.75 -12.51
C LEU A 14 -39.37 10.65 -11.04
N PHE A 15 -38.56 9.66 -10.74
CA PHE A 15 -37.78 9.66 -9.50
C PHE A 15 -36.68 10.72 -9.61
N SER A 16 -36.98 11.91 -9.14
CA SER A 16 -35.97 12.89 -8.80
C SER A 16 -35.24 12.37 -7.55
N PHE A 17 -33.98 11.96 -7.71
CA PHE A 17 -33.07 11.73 -6.59
C PHE A 17 -32.81 13.06 -5.89
N SER A 18 -33.65 13.39 -4.91
CA SER A 18 -33.31 14.39 -3.91
C SER A 18 -32.31 13.74 -2.96
N PHE A 19 -31.05 14.11 -3.10
CA PHE A 19 -30.03 13.82 -2.08
C PHE A 19 -30.48 14.43 -0.75
N ASN A 20 -30.87 13.59 0.20
CA ASN A 20 -31.28 14.01 1.53
C ASN A 20 -30.10 14.70 2.23
N LYS A 21 -30.33 15.93 2.68
CA LYS A 21 -29.38 16.76 3.43
C LYS A 21 -28.98 16.15 4.80
N GLU A 22 -29.67 15.14 5.28
CA GLU A 22 -29.40 14.49 6.58
C GLU A 22 -28.19 13.53 6.58
N THR A 23 -27.77 12.99 5.42
CA THR A 23 -26.61 12.11 5.32
C THR A 23 -25.26 12.83 5.42
N ARG A 24 -25.22 14.15 5.41
CA ARG A 24 -23.96 14.94 5.50
C ARG A 24 -23.47 15.21 6.93
N GLN A 25 -24.18 14.79 7.96
CA GLN A 25 -23.85 15.20 9.33
C GLN A 25 -22.65 14.47 9.92
N ASN A 26 -22.30 13.27 9.41
CA ASN A 26 -21.14 12.46 9.86
C ASN A 26 -19.88 12.58 8.98
N GLU A 27 -19.92 13.34 7.88
CA GLU A 27 -18.73 13.62 7.04
C GLU A 27 -17.87 14.78 7.60
N LYS A 28 -18.27 15.43 8.68
CA LYS A 28 -17.60 16.64 9.20
C LYS A 28 -16.16 16.42 9.67
N ASP A 29 -15.75 15.18 9.86
CA ASP A 29 -14.45 14.85 10.44
C ASP A 29 -13.41 14.35 9.41
N VAL A 30 -13.85 13.96 8.21
CA VAL A 30 -12.93 13.53 7.14
C VAL A 30 -12.40 14.74 6.38
N VAL A 31 -11.08 14.90 6.38
CA VAL A 31 -10.44 16.11 5.83
C VAL A 31 -10.41 16.11 4.31
N TYR A 32 -10.17 14.94 3.69
CA TYR A 32 -10.03 14.84 2.25
C TYR A 32 -10.96 13.80 1.62
N THR A 33 -11.40 14.09 0.40
CA THR A 33 -12.08 13.13 -0.47
C THR A 33 -11.10 12.61 -1.52
N GLN A 34 -11.02 11.27 -1.64
CA GLN A 34 -10.20 10.60 -2.62
C GLN A 34 -10.81 10.72 -4.02
N PHE A 35 -9.97 10.93 -5.04
CA PHE A 35 -10.35 10.81 -6.44
C PHE A 35 -10.70 9.36 -6.81
N TYR A 36 -11.45 9.18 -7.90
CA TYR A 36 -11.63 7.86 -8.49
C TYR A 36 -10.28 7.32 -8.99
N PHE A 37 -10.12 6.00 -8.90
CA PHE A 37 -8.93 5.38 -9.45
C PHE A 37 -8.81 5.66 -10.95
N GLY A 38 -7.61 6.07 -11.39
CA GLY A 38 -7.33 6.44 -12.78
C GLY A 38 -7.45 7.94 -13.11
N GLU A 39 -8.02 8.78 -12.22
CA GLU A 39 -7.97 10.25 -12.39
C GLU A 39 -6.54 10.79 -12.19
N ILE A 40 -5.73 10.13 -11.38
CA ILE A 40 -4.31 10.43 -11.19
C ILE A 40 -3.49 9.38 -11.94
N LYS A 41 -2.65 9.81 -12.87
CA LYS A 41 -1.79 8.94 -13.67
C LYS A 41 -0.32 9.25 -13.44
N PRO A 42 0.58 8.26 -13.57
CA PRO A 42 2.01 8.48 -13.47
C PRO A 42 2.52 9.36 -14.62
N ALA A 43 3.60 10.10 -14.38
CA ALA A 43 4.34 10.86 -15.38
C ALA A 43 5.85 10.68 -15.16
N GLY A 44 6.67 11.26 -16.03
CA GLY A 44 8.12 11.29 -15.90
C GLY A 44 8.74 9.94 -15.57
N TRP A 45 9.74 9.94 -14.70
CA TRP A 45 10.47 8.73 -14.30
C TRP A 45 9.57 7.67 -13.65
N LEU A 46 8.53 8.08 -12.91
CA LEU A 46 7.61 7.12 -12.25
C LEU A 46 6.81 6.30 -13.28
N LYS A 47 6.39 6.95 -14.38
CA LYS A 47 5.74 6.24 -15.48
C LYS A 47 6.70 5.25 -16.14
N HIS A 48 7.94 5.67 -16.41
CA HIS A 48 8.96 4.78 -17.02
C HIS A 48 9.28 3.60 -16.09
N GLN A 49 9.36 3.83 -14.76
CA GLN A 49 9.52 2.74 -13.79
C GLN A 49 8.35 1.75 -13.87
N MET A 50 7.11 2.24 -13.92
CA MET A 50 5.93 1.38 -14.03
C MET A 50 5.90 0.61 -15.37
N GLU A 51 6.32 1.22 -16.46
CA GLU A 51 6.45 0.54 -17.76
C GLU A 51 7.49 -0.59 -17.68
N HIS A 52 8.65 -0.33 -17.09
CA HIS A 52 9.69 -1.33 -16.84
C HIS A 52 9.23 -2.45 -15.90
N ASP A 53 8.49 -2.13 -14.84
CA ASP A 53 7.92 -3.15 -13.95
C ASP A 53 6.96 -4.09 -14.68
N MET A 54 6.15 -3.56 -15.62
CA MET A 54 5.23 -4.37 -16.42
C MET A 54 5.94 -5.20 -17.51
N GLU A 55 7.10 -4.78 -17.97
CA GLU A 55 7.99 -5.60 -18.80
C GLU A 55 8.68 -6.69 -17.97
N GLY A 56 8.89 -6.45 -16.68
CA GLY A 56 9.52 -7.32 -15.72
C GLY A 56 8.56 -8.29 -15.00
N PHE A 57 8.93 -8.67 -13.77
CA PHE A 57 8.20 -9.68 -12.99
C PHE A 57 6.76 -9.28 -12.68
N THR A 58 6.48 -8.00 -12.46
CA THR A 58 5.14 -7.49 -12.17
C THR A 58 4.14 -7.82 -13.29
N GLY A 59 4.57 -7.70 -14.56
CA GLY A 59 3.74 -8.01 -15.71
C GLY A 59 3.74 -9.48 -16.13
N ASN A 60 4.66 -10.31 -15.60
CA ASN A 60 4.93 -11.67 -16.11
C ASN A 60 4.91 -12.76 -15.02
N LEU A 61 4.39 -12.49 -13.83
CA LEU A 61 4.39 -13.48 -12.75
C LEU A 61 3.60 -14.75 -13.11
N ASP A 62 2.57 -14.63 -13.95
CA ASP A 62 1.83 -15.77 -14.51
C ASP A 62 2.66 -16.70 -15.42
N LYS A 63 3.82 -16.23 -15.90
CA LYS A 63 4.80 -17.03 -16.66
C LYS A 63 5.92 -17.55 -15.75
N ILE A 64 6.20 -16.84 -14.65
CA ILE A 64 7.27 -17.18 -13.70
C ILE A 64 6.81 -18.28 -12.75
N VAL A 65 5.57 -18.18 -12.24
CA VAL A 65 4.94 -19.16 -11.33
C VAL A 65 3.52 -19.52 -11.79
N PRO A 66 3.38 -20.14 -12.98
CA PRO A 66 2.10 -20.37 -13.62
C PRO A 66 1.14 -21.21 -12.80
N ASP A 67 1.63 -22.19 -12.05
CA ASP A 67 0.82 -23.10 -11.23
C ASP A 67 0.10 -22.40 -10.09
N LEU A 68 0.68 -21.30 -9.57
CA LEU A 68 0.06 -20.49 -8.53
C LEU A 68 -0.92 -19.46 -9.12
N ILE A 69 -0.50 -18.74 -10.15
CA ILE A 69 -1.30 -17.63 -10.71
C ILE A 69 -2.50 -18.12 -11.51
N ASN A 70 -2.38 -19.26 -12.20
CA ASN A 70 -3.46 -19.82 -13.01
C ASN A 70 -4.29 -20.90 -12.29
N ASP A 71 -4.08 -21.08 -10.98
CA ASP A 71 -4.90 -21.99 -10.20
C ASP A 71 -6.39 -21.57 -10.20
N PRO A 72 -7.34 -22.47 -10.55
CA PRO A 72 -8.75 -22.13 -10.64
C PRO A 72 -9.45 -22.04 -9.27
N ILE A 73 -8.77 -21.56 -8.23
CA ILE A 73 -9.26 -21.51 -6.83
C ILE A 73 -10.58 -20.72 -6.67
N TYR A 74 -10.86 -19.75 -7.53
CA TYR A 74 -12.12 -18.99 -7.54
C TYR A 74 -13.24 -19.64 -8.38
N SER A 75 -12.96 -20.76 -9.06
CA SER A 75 -13.90 -21.42 -9.97
C SER A 75 -14.01 -22.93 -9.71
N THR A 76 -13.51 -23.74 -10.63
CA THR A 76 -13.59 -25.22 -10.53
C THR A 76 -12.69 -25.81 -9.46
N GLY A 77 -11.67 -25.07 -9.00
CA GLY A 77 -10.74 -25.44 -7.93
C GLY A 77 -11.15 -24.92 -6.55
N ARG A 78 -12.39 -24.46 -6.35
CA ARG A 78 -12.86 -24.00 -5.03
C ARG A 78 -12.63 -25.06 -3.95
N LEU A 79 -12.24 -24.59 -2.77
CA LEU A 79 -11.83 -25.42 -1.64
C LEU A 79 -13.03 -26.07 -0.96
N ASN A 80 -12.84 -27.31 -0.56
CA ASN A 80 -13.80 -28.10 0.23
C ASN A 80 -13.04 -28.92 1.28
N ASN A 81 -13.75 -29.67 2.12
CA ASN A 81 -13.15 -30.47 3.20
C ASN A 81 -12.17 -31.57 2.72
N LYS A 82 -12.09 -31.82 1.41
CA LYS A 82 -11.17 -32.79 0.80
C LYS A 82 -10.06 -32.08 -0.01
N SER A 83 -10.07 -30.77 -0.08
CA SER A 83 -9.05 -30.03 -0.81
C SER A 83 -7.69 -30.22 -0.15
N LYS A 84 -6.71 -30.54 -0.97
CA LYS A 84 -5.30 -30.54 -0.53
C LYS A 84 -4.79 -29.11 -0.56
N ALA A 85 -3.94 -28.78 0.39
CA ALA A 85 -3.18 -27.53 0.34
C ALA A 85 -2.32 -27.52 -0.93
N LYS A 86 -2.27 -26.37 -1.63
CA LYS A 86 -1.32 -26.17 -2.71
C LYS A 86 -0.07 -25.53 -2.19
N GLU A 87 1.06 -26.01 -2.71
CA GLU A 87 2.37 -25.48 -2.35
C GLU A 87 2.50 -24.03 -2.80
N LEU A 88 2.79 -23.16 -1.87
CA LEU A 88 3.16 -21.77 -2.13
C LEU A 88 4.61 -21.59 -2.51
N GLY A 89 5.38 -22.57 -2.27
CA GLY A 89 6.80 -22.63 -2.48
C GLY A 89 7.29 -24.04 -2.30
N ASN A 90 8.56 -24.23 -1.98
CA ASN A 90 9.18 -25.54 -1.70
C ASN A 90 8.80 -26.07 -0.30
N LEU A 91 7.56 -26.06 0.06
CA LEU A 91 7.12 -26.89 1.17
C LEU A 91 7.32 -28.33 0.72
N LYS A 92 8.20 -29.06 1.38
CA LYS A 92 8.46 -30.46 1.06
C LYS A 92 7.18 -31.25 1.25
N GLU A 93 6.94 -32.22 0.38
CA GLU A 93 5.87 -33.19 0.55
C GLU A 93 5.99 -33.80 1.97
N GLY A 94 5.01 -33.53 2.83
CA GLY A 94 5.03 -33.89 4.25
C GLY A 94 5.21 -32.74 5.24
N ASP A 95 5.67 -31.57 4.82
CA ASP A 95 5.70 -30.36 5.68
C ASP A 95 4.31 -29.71 5.78
N ILE A 96 3.43 -30.06 4.88
CA ILE A 96 2.03 -29.62 4.83
C ILE A 96 1.21 -30.65 5.62
N GLY A 97 1.36 -30.65 6.93
CA GLY A 97 0.50 -31.44 7.80
C GLY A 97 -0.98 -31.02 7.67
N ASP A 98 -1.73 -31.12 8.73
CA ASP A 98 -3.12 -30.64 8.80
C ASP A 98 -3.21 -29.08 8.85
N ASP A 99 -2.19 -28.36 8.39
CA ASP A 99 -2.19 -26.89 8.39
C ASP A 99 -3.15 -26.35 7.33
N GLU A 100 -4.31 -25.90 7.79
CA GLU A 100 -5.37 -25.34 6.93
C GLU A 100 -5.02 -23.98 6.33
N GLN A 101 -3.98 -23.31 6.82
CA GLN A 101 -3.49 -22.02 6.33
C GLN A 101 -3.17 -22.09 4.83
N TYR A 102 -2.58 -23.17 4.36
CA TYR A 102 -2.20 -23.32 2.96
C TYR A 102 -3.40 -23.54 2.02
N LYS A 103 -4.56 -23.84 2.54
CA LYS A 103 -5.77 -24.04 1.73
C LYS A 103 -6.25 -22.76 1.07
N TRP A 104 -6.00 -21.58 1.65
CA TRP A 104 -6.46 -20.29 1.12
C TRP A 104 -5.33 -19.44 0.50
N TRP A 105 -4.09 -19.69 0.83
CA TRP A 105 -2.96 -18.82 0.56
C TRP A 105 -2.77 -18.54 -0.94
N ASN A 106 -3.06 -19.51 -1.79
CA ASN A 106 -2.94 -19.31 -3.24
C ASN A 106 -3.89 -18.21 -3.77
N SER A 107 -5.01 -17.97 -3.11
CA SER A 107 -5.89 -16.84 -3.44
C SER A 107 -5.25 -15.49 -3.14
N GLU A 108 -4.41 -15.41 -2.11
CA GLU A 108 -3.63 -14.21 -1.81
C GLU A 108 -2.63 -13.91 -2.93
N THR A 109 -1.81 -14.88 -3.30
CA THR A 109 -0.82 -14.75 -4.37
C THR A 109 -1.47 -14.23 -5.66
N GLN A 110 -2.57 -14.86 -6.09
CA GLN A 110 -3.28 -14.47 -7.29
C GLN A 110 -3.87 -13.08 -7.20
N SER A 111 -4.65 -12.81 -6.15
CA SER A 111 -5.42 -11.57 -6.07
C SER A 111 -4.54 -10.36 -5.81
N ASN A 112 -3.46 -10.48 -5.03
CA ASN A 112 -2.50 -9.40 -4.85
C ASN A 112 -1.76 -9.09 -6.15
N TRP A 113 -1.39 -10.11 -6.92
CA TRP A 113 -0.79 -9.89 -8.23
C TRP A 113 -1.77 -9.22 -9.21
N TRP A 114 -3.02 -9.71 -9.30
CA TRP A 114 -4.02 -9.10 -10.17
C TRP A 114 -4.38 -7.68 -9.73
N ASP A 115 -4.40 -7.37 -8.44
CA ASP A 115 -4.60 -6.00 -7.96
C ASP A 115 -3.48 -5.07 -8.48
N GLY A 116 -2.23 -5.48 -8.37
CA GLY A 116 -1.10 -4.76 -8.97
C GLY A 116 -1.21 -4.64 -10.48
N TYR A 117 -1.34 -5.76 -11.19
CA TYR A 117 -1.40 -5.82 -12.65
C TYR A 117 -2.51 -4.94 -13.24
N ILE A 118 -3.74 -5.06 -12.71
CA ILE A 118 -4.91 -4.31 -13.17
C ILE A 118 -4.71 -2.80 -12.97
N ARG A 119 -4.20 -2.41 -11.81
CA ARG A 119 -3.91 -1.00 -11.52
C ARG A 119 -2.86 -0.44 -12.46
N TYR A 120 -1.77 -1.16 -12.72
CA TYR A 120 -0.76 -0.77 -13.70
C TYR A 120 -1.36 -0.64 -15.12
N ALA A 121 -2.13 -1.63 -15.56
CA ALA A 121 -2.77 -1.62 -16.86
C ALA A 121 -3.68 -0.39 -17.06
N LEU A 122 -4.50 -0.08 -16.06
CA LEU A 122 -5.40 1.07 -16.07
C LEU A 122 -4.65 2.41 -16.04
N LEU A 123 -3.56 2.50 -15.27
CA LEU A 123 -2.77 3.72 -15.14
C LEU A 123 -1.94 4.00 -16.39
N LEU A 124 -1.31 2.97 -16.97
CA LEU A 124 -0.48 3.08 -18.18
C LEU A 124 -1.30 3.20 -19.47
N GLY A 125 -2.50 2.59 -19.50
CA GLY A 125 -3.39 2.64 -20.65
C GLY A 125 -2.92 1.81 -21.85
N ASN A 126 -2.01 0.84 -21.66
CA ASN A 126 -1.52 -0.03 -22.71
C ASN A 126 -2.60 -1.06 -23.15
N GLY A 127 -2.91 -1.11 -24.44
CA GLY A 127 -4.00 -1.93 -24.98
C GLY A 127 -3.85 -3.44 -24.72
N THR A 128 -2.64 -3.98 -24.74
CA THR A 128 -2.37 -5.40 -24.44
C THR A 128 -2.68 -5.72 -22.98
N TYR A 129 -2.22 -4.89 -22.04
CA TYR A 129 -2.48 -5.06 -20.62
C TYR A 129 -3.95 -4.86 -20.27
N LEU A 130 -4.61 -3.86 -20.89
CA LEU A 130 -6.05 -3.62 -20.72
C LEU A 130 -6.90 -4.79 -21.25
N LYS A 131 -6.52 -5.40 -22.37
CA LYS A 131 -7.20 -6.60 -22.89
C LYS A 131 -7.12 -7.76 -21.91
N LYS A 132 -5.91 -8.11 -21.43
CA LYS A 132 -5.72 -9.18 -20.43
C LYS A 132 -6.49 -8.89 -19.14
N THR A 133 -6.50 -7.63 -18.69
CA THR A 133 -7.31 -7.17 -17.54
C THR A 133 -8.80 -7.42 -17.76
N SER A 134 -9.36 -6.97 -18.91
CA SER A 134 -10.78 -7.15 -19.22
C SER A 134 -11.19 -8.61 -19.31
N GLU A 135 -10.33 -9.46 -19.89
CA GLU A 135 -10.56 -10.91 -19.97
C GLU A 135 -10.58 -11.55 -18.58
N HIS A 136 -9.63 -11.17 -17.71
CA HIS A 136 -9.61 -11.66 -16.33
C HIS A 136 -10.85 -11.22 -15.54
N ILE A 137 -11.25 -9.93 -15.63
CA ILE A 137 -12.46 -9.43 -14.94
C ILE A 137 -13.69 -10.22 -15.39
N LYS A 138 -13.89 -10.45 -16.70
CA LYS A 138 -15.00 -11.24 -17.20
C LYS A 138 -14.98 -12.67 -16.65
N THR A 139 -13.82 -13.30 -16.60
CA THR A 139 -13.66 -14.65 -16.03
C THR A 139 -14.04 -14.65 -14.56
N MET A 140 -13.59 -13.68 -13.78
CA MET A 140 -13.93 -13.58 -12.34
C MET A 140 -15.43 -13.36 -12.12
N LEU A 141 -16.07 -12.46 -12.87
CA LEU A 141 -17.51 -12.23 -12.75
C LEU A 141 -18.33 -13.49 -13.11
N ALA A 142 -17.86 -14.28 -14.06
CA ALA A 142 -18.51 -15.55 -14.45
C ALA A 142 -18.44 -16.63 -13.35
N THR A 143 -17.61 -16.47 -12.34
CA THR A 143 -17.53 -17.40 -11.19
C THR A 143 -18.50 -17.06 -10.06
N GLN A 144 -19.23 -15.93 -10.16
CA GLN A 144 -20.19 -15.53 -9.14
C GLN A 144 -21.42 -16.44 -9.16
N ASP A 145 -21.76 -17.01 -7.99
CA ASP A 145 -22.94 -17.86 -7.84
C ASP A 145 -24.24 -17.02 -7.87
N GLU A 146 -25.39 -17.69 -8.06
CA GLU A 146 -26.70 -17.03 -8.16
C GLU A 146 -27.06 -16.21 -6.91
N ASP A 147 -26.66 -16.70 -5.72
CA ASP A 147 -26.86 -15.99 -4.44
C ASP A 147 -25.89 -14.82 -4.21
N GLY A 148 -25.02 -14.54 -5.17
CA GLY A 148 -24.04 -13.46 -5.11
C GLY A 148 -22.68 -13.87 -4.55
N TYR A 149 -22.49 -15.10 -4.09
CA TYR A 149 -21.20 -15.55 -3.56
C TYR A 149 -20.10 -15.41 -4.62
N LEU A 150 -19.00 -14.79 -4.23
CA LEU A 150 -17.79 -14.66 -5.03
C LEU A 150 -16.58 -14.86 -4.11
N GLY A 151 -15.97 -16.05 -4.16
CA GLY A 151 -14.92 -16.45 -3.24
C GLY A 151 -14.38 -17.84 -3.56
N ILE A 152 -13.58 -18.39 -2.65
CA ILE A 152 -12.76 -19.59 -2.88
C ILE A 152 -13.35 -20.90 -2.32
N TYR A 153 -14.49 -20.86 -1.65
CA TYR A 153 -15.04 -22.04 -1.00
C TYR A 153 -16.28 -22.57 -1.71
N THR A 154 -16.48 -23.89 -1.66
CA THR A 154 -17.68 -24.56 -2.15
C THR A 154 -18.88 -24.32 -1.22
N PRO A 155 -20.13 -24.47 -1.67
CA PRO A 155 -21.31 -24.19 -0.84
C PRO A 155 -21.39 -24.96 0.49
N ASP A 156 -20.74 -26.12 0.59
CA ASP A 156 -20.69 -26.93 1.80
C ASP A 156 -19.68 -26.44 2.84
N THR A 157 -18.70 -25.61 2.45
CA THR A 157 -17.62 -25.13 3.32
C THR A 157 -17.60 -23.64 3.55
N ARG A 158 -18.16 -22.83 2.64
CA ARG A 158 -18.16 -21.37 2.76
C ARG A 158 -18.89 -20.92 4.03
N TYR A 159 -18.37 -19.85 4.66
CA TYR A 159 -18.89 -19.26 5.91
C TYR A 159 -18.88 -20.21 7.12
N LYS A 160 -18.17 -21.33 7.04
CA LYS A 160 -18.02 -22.30 8.14
C LYS A 160 -16.59 -22.21 8.68
N PHE A 161 -16.40 -21.32 9.63
CA PHE A 161 -15.09 -21.19 10.29
C PHE A 161 -14.84 -22.34 11.25
N THR A 162 -13.73 -23.00 11.10
CA THR A 162 -13.26 -24.06 12.00
C THR A 162 -11.82 -23.87 12.44
N ARG A 163 -11.13 -22.88 12.30
CA ARG A 163 -9.77 -22.44 12.64
C ARG A 163 -9.25 -21.49 11.56
N GLU A 164 -8.33 -21.95 10.72
CA GLU A 164 -7.75 -21.18 9.64
C GLU A 164 -8.69 -21.12 8.46
N ASN A 165 -9.19 -19.92 8.16
CA ASN A 165 -10.15 -19.69 7.08
C ASN A 165 -9.84 -18.39 6.36
N GLY A 166 -9.65 -18.44 5.06
CA GLY A 166 -9.37 -17.29 4.20
C GLY A 166 -10.60 -16.59 3.61
N GLU A 167 -11.80 -16.82 4.12
CA GLU A 167 -13.05 -16.31 3.53
C GLU A 167 -13.02 -14.80 3.32
N PHE A 168 -12.79 -14.04 4.37
CA PHE A 168 -12.70 -12.58 4.26
C PHE A 168 -11.45 -12.13 3.50
N TRP A 169 -10.32 -12.78 3.73
CA TRP A 169 -9.06 -12.40 3.09
C TRP A 169 -9.12 -12.56 1.57
N ALA A 170 -9.57 -13.72 1.09
CA ALA A 170 -9.75 -13.97 -0.34
C ALA A 170 -10.71 -12.98 -0.99
N LYS A 171 -11.77 -12.56 -0.28
CA LYS A 171 -12.71 -11.55 -0.76
C LYS A 171 -12.11 -10.14 -0.71
N ALA A 172 -11.41 -9.78 0.35
CA ALA A 172 -10.77 -8.47 0.47
C ALA A 172 -9.79 -8.22 -0.67
N THR A 173 -8.91 -9.19 -0.94
CA THR A 173 -7.91 -9.10 -2.00
C THR A 173 -8.54 -9.05 -3.40
N LEU A 174 -9.55 -9.88 -3.66
CA LEU A 174 -10.29 -9.88 -4.91
C LEU A 174 -11.07 -8.56 -5.11
N TYR A 175 -11.81 -8.11 -4.09
CA TYR A 175 -12.72 -6.97 -4.25
C TYR A 175 -11.96 -5.64 -4.36
N ARG A 176 -10.72 -5.54 -3.86
CA ARG A 176 -9.84 -4.38 -4.07
C ARG A 176 -9.65 -4.07 -5.56
N TYR A 177 -9.32 -5.05 -6.38
CA TYR A 177 -9.11 -4.78 -7.79
C TYR A 177 -10.42 -4.64 -8.58
N LEU A 178 -11.52 -5.28 -8.16
CA LEU A 178 -12.84 -5.01 -8.75
C LEU A 178 -13.27 -3.57 -8.51
N LEU A 179 -13.05 -3.03 -7.31
CA LEU A 179 -13.28 -1.61 -7.00
C LEU A 179 -12.43 -0.70 -7.88
N ALA A 180 -11.13 -0.95 -7.99
CA ALA A 180 -10.24 -0.15 -8.83
C ALA A 180 -10.68 -0.17 -10.30
N TYR A 181 -11.05 -1.33 -10.81
CA TYR A 181 -11.56 -1.48 -12.17
C TYR A 181 -12.86 -0.72 -12.38
N TYR A 182 -13.82 -0.87 -11.46
CA TYR A 182 -15.09 -0.11 -11.50
C TYR A 182 -14.86 1.40 -11.46
N GLU A 183 -14.00 1.86 -10.55
CA GLU A 183 -13.71 3.30 -10.44
C GLU A 183 -13.14 3.90 -11.73
N ALA A 184 -12.26 3.16 -12.40
CA ALA A 184 -11.62 3.60 -13.64
C ALA A 184 -12.55 3.50 -14.87
N THR A 185 -13.40 2.47 -14.94
CA THR A 185 -14.19 2.15 -16.14
C THR A 185 -15.67 2.50 -16.04
N LYS A 186 -16.18 2.59 -14.80
CA LYS A 186 -17.62 2.73 -14.50
C LYS A 186 -18.45 1.55 -15.00
N ASP A 187 -17.83 0.37 -15.15
CA ASP A 187 -18.52 -0.85 -15.60
C ASP A 187 -19.59 -1.28 -14.59
N LYS A 188 -20.84 -1.16 -14.99
CA LYS A 188 -21.99 -1.46 -14.15
C LYS A 188 -22.07 -2.96 -13.77
N ALA A 189 -21.63 -3.87 -14.63
CA ALA A 189 -21.67 -5.30 -14.32
C ALA A 189 -20.72 -5.65 -13.16
N VAL A 190 -19.52 -5.00 -13.12
CA VAL A 190 -18.58 -5.14 -12.02
C VAL A 190 -19.16 -4.57 -10.73
N TRP A 191 -19.79 -3.40 -10.79
CA TRP A 191 -20.44 -2.77 -9.64
C TRP A 191 -21.55 -3.63 -9.05
N ASP A 192 -22.47 -4.09 -9.89
CA ASP A 192 -23.61 -4.91 -9.46
C ASP A 192 -23.12 -6.26 -8.86
N ALA A 193 -22.10 -6.88 -9.46
CA ALA A 193 -21.50 -8.09 -8.94
C ALA A 193 -20.84 -7.90 -7.58
N LEU A 194 -20.09 -6.79 -7.42
CA LEU A 194 -19.43 -6.44 -6.16
C LEU A 194 -20.45 -6.21 -5.04
N LEU A 195 -21.51 -5.44 -5.31
CA LEU A 195 -22.56 -5.20 -4.30
C LEU A 195 -23.25 -6.48 -3.87
N ARG A 196 -23.61 -7.36 -4.82
CA ARG A 196 -24.20 -8.67 -4.50
C ARG A 196 -23.23 -9.52 -3.67
N ALA A 197 -21.94 -9.48 -3.97
CA ALA A 197 -20.94 -10.23 -3.24
C ALA A 197 -20.75 -9.73 -1.80
N VAL A 198 -20.78 -8.43 -1.58
CA VAL A 198 -20.72 -7.83 -0.24
C VAL A 198 -22.03 -8.10 0.54
N ASP A 199 -23.18 -7.98 -0.11
CA ASP A 199 -24.48 -8.30 0.52
C ASP A 199 -24.55 -9.78 0.91
N ASN A 200 -24.00 -10.70 0.08
CA ASN A 200 -23.88 -12.12 0.43
C ASN A 200 -23.06 -12.34 1.71
N VAL A 201 -21.95 -11.61 1.89
CA VAL A 201 -21.16 -11.64 3.14
C VAL A 201 -22.02 -11.17 4.33
N MET A 202 -22.69 -10.03 4.20
CA MET A 202 -23.48 -9.43 5.29
C MET A 202 -24.68 -10.29 5.70
N VAL A 203 -25.26 -11.05 4.76
CA VAL A 203 -26.37 -11.99 5.03
C VAL A 203 -25.86 -13.22 5.77
N ASN A 204 -24.67 -13.74 5.43
CA ASN A 204 -24.12 -14.95 6.03
C ASN A 204 -23.39 -14.69 7.36
N TYR A 205 -22.94 -13.45 7.58
CA TYR A 205 -22.39 -12.99 8.86
C TYR A 205 -23.16 -11.76 9.37
N PRO A 206 -24.44 -11.94 9.78
CA PRO A 206 -25.24 -10.83 10.26
C PRO A 206 -24.68 -10.24 11.56
N VAL A 207 -24.77 -8.92 11.69
CA VAL A 207 -24.30 -8.18 12.86
C VAL A 207 -25.05 -8.65 14.12
N ASN A 208 -24.31 -8.90 15.19
CA ASN A 208 -24.78 -9.39 16.49
C ASN A 208 -25.41 -10.80 16.49
N GLU A 209 -25.42 -11.50 15.37
CA GLU A 209 -25.95 -12.86 15.25
C GLU A 209 -24.89 -13.85 14.77
N SER A 210 -23.71 -13.38 14.41
CA SER A 210 -22.56 -14.18 13.97
C SER A 210 -21.28 -13.75 14.67
N ASP A 211 -20.32 -14.68 14.70
CA ASP A 211 -19.03 -14.48 15.38
C ASP A 211 -17.87 -14.92 14.47
N PRO A 212 -17.66 -14.20 13.35
CA PRO A 212 -16.75 -14.62 12.28
C PRO A 212 -15.26 -14.60 12.66
N PHE A 213 -14.88 -13.92 13.73
CA PHE A 213 -13.50 -13.90 14.24
C PHE A 213 -13.29 -14.87 15.42
N ASN A 214 -14.29 -15.65 15.81
CA ASN A 214 -14.16 -16.69 16.81
C ASN A 214 -13.67 -17.99 16.15
N VAL A 215 -12.37 -18.17 16.11
CA VAL A 215 -11.74 -19.34 15.46
C VAL A 215 -11.11 -20.33 16.46
N GLY A 216 -11.40 -20.16 17.75
CA GLY A 216 -10.82 -20.99 18.81
C GLY A 216 -9.42 -20.52 19.20
N ASP A 217 -8.58 -21.44 19.65
CA ASP A 217 -7.29 -21.18 20.28
C ASP A 217 -6.08 -21.40 19.37
N GLY A 218 -6.28 -21.64 18.09
CA GLY A 218 -5.22 -21.89 17.12
C GLY A 218 -4.69 -20.64 16.40
N TYR A 219 -3.64 -20.83 15.61
CA TYR A 219 -3.18 -19.84 14.64
C TYR A 219 -4.25 -19.63 13.55
N SER A 220 -4.47 -18.38 13.15
CA SER A 220 -5.56 -17.99 12.26
C SER A 220 -5.17 -16.82 11.36
N GLY A 221 -4.10 -16.99 10.57
CA GLY A 221 -3.56 -15.96 9.68
C GLY A 221 -4.58 -15.43 8.68
N GLY A 222 -5.29 -16.31 7.99
CA GLY A 222 -6.32 -15.90 7.03
C GLY A 222 -7.50 -15.16 7.66
N THR A 223 -7.86 -15.49 8.90
CA THR A 223 -8.87 -14.75 9.65
C THR A 223 -8.35 -13.39 10.10
N ALA A 224 -7.11 -13.34 10.59
CA ALA A 224 -6.47 -12.08 10.99
C ALA A 224 -6.36 -11.11 9.79
N HIS A 225 -5.81 -11.56 8.67
CA HIS A 225 -5.82 -10.82 7.40
C HIS A 225 -7.23 -10.38 6.98
N GLY A 226 -8.22 -11.23 7.22
CA GLY A 226 -9.61 -10.99 6.84
C GLY A 226 -10.22 -9.72 7.43
N LEU A 227 -9.67 -9.18 8.52
CA LEU A 227 -10.13 -7.93 9.10
C LEU A 227 -10.03 -6.74 8.12
N VAL A 228 -9.11 -6.77 7.16
CA VAL A 228 -8.98 -5.72 6.13
C VAL A 228 -10.12 -5.72 5.10
N PHE A 229 -11.09 -6.63 5.19
CA PHE A 229 -12.34 -6.50 4.45
C PHE A 229 -13.05 -5.17 4.77
N THR A 230 -12.76 -4.58 5.93
CA THR A 230 -13.21 -3.23 6.31
C THR A 230 -12.79 -2.15 5.31
N ASP A 231 -11.68 -2.33 4.56
CA ASP A 231 -11.22 -1.40 3.52
C ASP A 231 -12.24 -1.30 2.37
N ILE A 232 -12.80 -2.45 1.98
CA ILE A 232 -13.85 -2.55 0.96
C ILE A 232 -15.10 -1.81 1.42
N LEU A 233 -15.48 -2.02 2.67
CA LEU A 233 -16.66 -1.41 3.28
C LEU A 233 -16.50 0.12 3.40
N ASP A 234 -15.34 0.61 3.84
CA ASP A 234 -15.07 2.05 3.90
C ASP A 234 -15.13 2.69 2.51
N ARG A 235 -14.56 2.02 1.49
CA ARG A 235 -14.63 2.55 0.12
C ARG A 235 -16.04 2.53 -0.44
N LEU A 236 -16.83 1.48 -0.20
CA LEU A 236 -18.24 1.44 -0.57
C LEU A 236 -19.05 2.53 0.13
N PHE A 237 -18.78 2.80 1.42
CA PHE A 237 -19.38 3.94 2.10
C PHE A 237 -19.04 5.27 1.42
N GLN A 238 -17.76 5.50 1.09
CA GLN A 238 -17.33 6.73 0.40
C GLN A 238 -18.01 6.90 -0.96
N LEU A 239 -18.27 5.81 -1.69
CA LEU A 239 -18.88 5.83 -3.02
C LEU A 239 -20.41 5.97 -3.00
N THR A 240 -21.07 5.46 -1.95
CA THR A 240 -22.53 5.35 -1.88
C THR A 240 -23.18 6.23 -0.83
N GLY A 241 -22.44 6.68 0.19
CA GLY A 241 -22.97 7.33 1.39
C GLY A 241 -23.79 6.40 2.30
N ASN A 242 -23.84 5.08 2.04
CA ASN A 242 -24.68 4.16 2.79
C ASN A 242 -23.99 3.73 4.09
N LEU A 243 -24.53 4.16 5.21
CA LEU A 243 -24.01 3.92 6.57
C LEU A 243 -23.89 2.44 6.93
N LYS A 244 -24.70 1.55 6.30
CA LYS A 244 -24.64 0.10 6.57
C LYS A 244 -23.21 -0.46 6.46
N TYR A 245 -22.41 0.07 5.53
CA TYR A 245 -21.04 -0.40 5.32
C TYR A 245 -20.10 0.00 6.47
N ARG A 246 -20.21 1.24 6.97
CA ARG A 246 -19.42 1.70 8.12
C ARG A 246 -19.81 0.96 9.41
N GLU A 247 -21.10 0.76 9.64
CA GLU A 247 -21.62 0.03 10.79
C GLU A 247 -21.16 -1.43 10.77
N TYR A 248 -21.17 -2.05 9.59
CA TYR A 248 -20.66 -3.41 9.43
C TYR A 248 -19.15 -3.49 9.66
N ALA A 249 -18.37 -2.53 9.15
CA ALA A 249 -16.93 -2.46 9.40
C ALA A 249 -16.61 -2.30 10.89
N LEU A 250 -17.37 -1.45 11.60
CA LEU A 250 -17.24 -1.30 13.06
C LEU A 250 -17.56 -2.60 13.80
N SER A 251 -18.63 -3.32 13.37
CA SER A 251 -18.99 -4.60 13.98
C SER A 251 -17.91 -5.66 13.78
N MET A 252 -17.27 -5.70 12.61
CA MET A 252 -16.12 -6.58 12.35
C MET A 252 -14.96 -6.29 13.30
N TYR A 253 -14.57 -5.00 13.46
CA TYR A 253 -13.49 -4.62 14.36
C TYR A 253 -13.80 -4.97 15.84
N ARG A 254 -15.04 -4.77 16.28
CA ARG A 254 -15.49 -5.16 17.64
C ARG A 254 -15.42 -6.67 17.81
N ASN A 255 -15.98 -7.44 16.88
CA ASN A 255 -15.94 -8.89 16.91
C ASN A 255 -14.50 -9.46 16.95
N TYR A 256 -13.59 -8.90 16.13
CA TYR A 256 -12.17 -9.23 16.21
C TYR A 256 -11.54 -8.87 17.56
N SER A 257 -11.93 -7.72 18.14
CA SER A 257 -11.38 -7.25 19.44
C SER A 257 -11.84 -8.08 20.64
N ASP A 258 -13.06 -8.64 20.57
CA ASP A 258 -13.67 -9.40 21.65
C ASP A 258 -13.25 -10.87 21.66
N ASN A 259 -12.81 -11.39 20.51
CA ASN A 259 -12.42 -12.77 20.37
C ASN A 259 -10.93 -13.02 20.63
N PHE A 260 -10.59 -14.29 20.92
CA PHE A 260 -9.20 -14.68 20.96
C PHE A 260 -8.58 -14.62 19.55
N SER A 261 -7.41 -14.02 19.43
CA SER A 261 -6.58 -14.08 18.24
C SER A 261 -5.12 -14.20 18.64
N PHE A 262 -4.41 -15.09 17.98
CA PHE A 262 -2.95 -15.18 18.13
C PHE A 262 -2.29 -13.88 17.67
N GLU A 263 -2.85 -13.24 16.64
CA GLU A 263 -2.46 -11.95 16.10
C GLU A 263 -3.35 -10.84 16.67
N SER A 264 -3.01 -10.41 17.86
CA SER A 264 -3.87 -9.57 18.69
C SER A 264 -3.40 -8.11 18.83
N ASP A 265 -2.39 -7.68 18.05
CA ASP A 265 -1.77 -6.36 18.18
C ASP A 265 -2.78 -5.21 18.06
N ALA A 266 -3.75 -5.32 17.14
CA ALA A 266 -4.78 -4.32 16.88
C ALA A 266 -6.04 -4.47 17.72
N GLN A 267 -6.15 -5.47 18.60
CA GLN A 267 -7.30 -5.60 19.50
C GLN A 267 -7.39 -4.43 20.46
N LEU A 268 -8.60 -3.96 20.73
CA LEU A 268 -8.89 -2.77 21.54
C LEU A 268 -8.11 -2.77 22.85
N LYS A 269 -8.14 -3.89 23.62
CA LYS A 269 -7.41 -4.03 24.88
C LYS A 269 -5.90 -3.79 24.76
N ASN A 270 -5.29 -4.22 23.66
CA ASN A 270 -3.86 -4.11 23.40
C ASN A 270 -3.48 -2.72 22.86
N VAL A 271 -4.36 -2.12 22.05
CA VAL A 271 -4.20 -0.73 21.58
C VAL A 271 -4.24 0.23 22.77
N LEU A 272 -5.20 0.06 23.67
CA LEU A 272 -5.37 0.91 24.86
C LEU A 272 -4.27 0.73 25.92
N ASN A 273 -3.62 -0.43 25.98
CA ASN A 273 -2.55 -0.69 26.94
C ASN A 273 -1.25 0.01 26.49
N PRO A 274 -0.74 1.03 27.21
CA PRO A 274 0.47 1.76 26.82
C PRO A 274 1.75 0.91 26.88
N ASP A 275 1.76 -0.15 27.69
CA ASP A 275 2.91 -1.04 27.90
C ASP A 275 2.94 -2.21 26.90
N TYR A 276 1.87 -2.38 26.14
CA TYR A 276 1.80 -3.46 25.16
C TYR A 276 2.80 -3.21 24.02
N LYS A 277 3.64 -4.21 23.77
CA LYS A 277 4.59 -4.21 22.65
C LYS A 277 4.01 -5.02 21.50
N LEU A 278 4.08 -4.46 20.29
CA LEU A 278 3.68 -5.17 19.07
C LEU A 278 4.51 -6.43 18.89
N LYS A 279 3.88 -7.55 18.60
CA LYS A 279 4.53 -8.87 18.52
C LYS A 279 4.03 -9.74 17.38
N GLY A 280 2.91 -9.38 16.78
CA GLY A 280 2.28 -10.11 15.70
C GLY A 280 3.14 -10.20 14.44
N HIS A 281 2.60 -10.86 13.44
CA HIS A 281 3.15 -10.82 12.08
C HIS A 281 3.15 -9.37 11.57
N GLY A 282 4.28 -8.93 11.02
CA GLY A 282 4.46 -7.51 10.65
C GLY A 282 3.36 -7.03 9.70
N VAL A 283 3.07 -7.79 8.66
CA VAL A 283 2.05 -7.45 7.66
C VAL A 283 0.69 -7.19 8.33
N HIS A 284 0.21 -8.12 9.18
CA HIS A 284 -1.06 -7.97 9.89
C HIS A 284 -1.07 -6.77 10.83
N THR A 285 0.02 -6.56 11.55
CA THR A 285 0.15 -5.41 12.46
C THR A 285 0.00 -4.09 11.70
N TYR A 286 0.62 -3.96 10.53
CA TYR A 286 0.59 -2.70 9.77
C TYR A 286 -0.69 -2.51 8.99
N GLU A 287 -1.28 -3.55 8.41
CA GLU A 287 -2.55 -3.45 7.71
C GLU A 287 -3.72 -3.16 8.66
N HIS A 288 -3.66 -3.67 9.91
CA HIS A 288 -4.70 -3.48 10.91
C HIS A 288 -4.79 -2.05 11.46
N LEU A 289 -3.87 -1.16 11.12
CA LEU A 289 -4.06 0.27 11.34
C LEU A 289 -5.29 0.78 10.58
N ARG A 290 -5.63 0.24 9.41
CA ARG A 290 -6.80 0.66 8.64
C ARG A 290 -8.13 0.34 9.32
N PRO A 291 -8.41 -0.90 9.78
CA PRO A 291 -9.60 -1.17 10.62
C PRO A 291 -9.71 -0.29 11.86
N ILE A 292 -8.60 0.03 12.53
CA ILE A 292 -8.59 0.96 13.68
C ILE A 292 -9.02 2.37 13.24
N ILE A 293 -8.48 2.88 12.13
CA ILE A 293 -8.86 4.18 11.56
C ILE A 293 -10.36 4.20 11.23
N ILE A 294 -10.85 3.19 10.54
CA ILE A 294 -12.25 3.09 10.12
C ILE A 294 -13.18 3.03 11.34
N ALA A 295 -12.81 2.24 12.35
CA ALA A 295 -13.59 2.11 13.58
C ALA A 295 -13.64 3.43 14.37
N GLU A 296 -12.51 4.12 14.55
CA GLU A 296 -12.46 5.42 15.26
C GLU A 296 -13.29 6.49 14.54
N TYR A 297 -13.24 6.54 13.20
CA TYR A 297 -14.06 7.47 12.40
C TYR A 297 -15.54 7.07 12.28
N THR A 298 -15.91 5.90 12.79
CA THR A 298 -17.30 5.42 12.82
C THR A 298 -17.93 5.55 14.20
N SER A 299 -17.14 5.51 15.29
CA SER A 299 -17.62 5.47 16.67
C SER A 299 -17.07 6.62 17.51
N ASP A 300 -17.96 7.50 18.02
CA ASP A 300 -17.57 8.60 18.91
C ASP A 300 -16.94 8.09 20.23
N GLU A 301 -17.31 6.89 20.67
CA GLU A 301 -16.73 6.25 21.86
C GLU A 301 -15.25 5.94 21.60
N LEU A 302 -14.93 5.23 20.50
CA LEU A 302 -13.57 4.87 20.16
C LEU A 302 -12.71 6.10 19.83
N LYS A 303 -13.32 7.16 19.28
CA LYS A 303 -12.66 8.44 19.03
C LYS A 303 -12.20 9.12 20.32
N LYS A 304 -13.00 9.09 21.40
CA LYS A 304 -12.61 9.61 22.70
C LYS A 304 -11.39 8.89 23.27
N ASP A 305 -11.24 7.62 22.97
CA ASP A 305 -10.09 6.81 23.40
C ASP A 305 -8.81 7.08 22.60
N SER A 306 -8.90 7.81 21.47
CA SER A 306 -7.76 8.15 20.61
C SER A 306 -6.97 6.91 20.18
N LEU A 307 -7.67 5.90 19.66
CA LEU A 307 -7.08 4.60 19.29
C LEU A 307 -5.97 4.73 18.28
N ILE A 308 -6.19 5.58 17.27
CA ILE A 308 -5.22 5.82 16.19
C ILE A 308 -3.89 6.32 16.80
N ASP A 309 -3.94 7.36 17.67
CA ASP A 309 -2.73 7.93 18.24
C ASP A 309 -1.97 6.94 19.12
N LYS A 310 -2.70 6.15 19.91
CA LYS A 310 -2.10 5.10 20.75
C LYS A 310 -1.44 4.00 19.90
N TYR A 311 -2.07 3.63 18.79
CA TYR A 311 -1.48 2.63 17.90
C TYR A 311 -0.28 3.18 17.13
N LEU A 312 -0.35 4.44 16.66
CA LEU A 312 0.76 5.11 15.98
C LEU A 312 2.01 5.25 16.88
N VAL A 313 1.86 5.47 18.18
CA VAL A 313 2.99 5.46 19.11
C VAL A 313 3.71 4.10 19.10
N LYS A 314 2.96 3.00 18.98
CA LYS A 314 3.53 1.65 18.89
C LYS A 314 4.18 1.40 17.52
N ILE A 315 3.52 1.79 16.43
CA ILE A 315 4.04 1.67 15.06
C ILE A 315 5.38 2.40 14.89
N ARG A 316 5.51 3.61 15.43
CA ARG A 316 6.77 4.39 15.34
C ARG A 316 7.96 3.65 15.95
N ARG A 317 7.75 2.88 17.03
CA ARG A 317 8.82 2.09 17.67
C ARG A 317 9.30 0.91 16.83
N VAL A 318 8.51 0.52 15.84
CA VAL A 318 8.79 -0.63 14.96
C VAL A 318 8.98 -0.20 13.50
N THR A 319 9.31 1.08 13.28
CA THR A 319 9.64 1.63 11.96
C THR A 319 11.01 2.29 12.02
N THR A 320 11.90 1.97 11.07
CA THR A 320 13.26 2.55 10.99
C THR A 320 13.23 3.98 10.48
N LEU A 321 14.34 4.72 10.64
CA LEU A 321 14.44 6.09 10.11
C LEU A 321 14.42 6.15 8.57
N ALA A 322 14.76 5.06 7.88
CA ALA A 322 14.61 4.95 6.44
C ALA A 322 13.22 4.46 6.00
N GLY A 323 12.27 4.34 6.92
CA GLY A 323 10.89 3.93 6.62
C GLY A 323 10.66 2.42 6.62
N GLY A 324 11.64 1.62 7.05
CA GLY A 324 11.51 0.16 7.13
C GLY A 324 10.54 -0.28 8.23
N ALA A 325 9.42 -0.90 7.88
CA ALA A 325 8.43 -1.49 8.79
C ALA A 325 8.93 -2.87 9.23
N ILE A 326 9.53 -2.95 10.44
CA ILE A 326 10.21 -4.18 10.88
C ILE A 326 9.27 -5.36 11.09
N GLY A 327 9.83 -6.53 10.92
CA GLY A 327 9.21 -7.83 11.05
C GLY A 327 9.80 -8.74 9.98
N ASP A 328 10.79 -9.55 10.33
CA ASP A 328 11.20 -10.67 9.49
C ASP A 328 10.18 -11.79 9.71
N GLU A 329 8.99 -11.51 9.20
CA GLU A 329 7.63 -11.96 9.45
C GLU A 329 7.09 -11.50 10.82
N TRP A 330 7.71 -11.79 11.94
CA TRP A 330 7.20 -11.48 13.29
C TRP A 330 7.94 -10.29 13.92
N ILE A 331 7.19 -9.34 14.48
CA ILE A 331 7.77 -8.22 15.25
C ILE A 331 8.34 -8.72 16.58
N GLY A 332 7.63 -9.63 17.26
CA GLY A 332 8.14 -10.34 18.44
C GLY A 332 8.51 -9.44 19.62
N GLY A 333 7.85 -8.29 19.78
CA GLY A 333 8.13 -7.34 20.87
C GLY A 333 9.41 -6.51 20.69
N ARG A 334 10.08 -6.61 19.54
CA ARG A 334 11.30 -5.85 19.20
C ARG A 334 10.99 -4.38 18.92
N THR A 335 12.02 -3.57 18.93
CA THR A 335 12.00 -2.19 18.43
C THR A 335 12.91 -2.07 17.22
N ALA A 336 12.59 -1.15 16.32
CA ALA A 336 13.37 -0.93 15.10
C ALA A 336 14.81 -0.50 15.39
N ASP A 337 15.72 -1.00 14.59
CA ASP A 337 17.09 -0.53 14.41
C ASP A 337 17.58 -0.87 12.99
N ALA A 338 18.76 -0.40 12.63
CA ALA A 338 19.31 -0.58 11.30
C ALA A 338 19.61 -2.05 10.93
N GLU A 339 19.73 -2.95 11.92
CA GLU A 339 20.00 -4.37 11.73
C GLU A 339 18.72 -5.23 11.75
N THR A 340 17.56 -4.62 12.08
CA THR A 340 16.29 -5.35 12.11
C THR A 340 15.74 -5.48 10.70
N GLY A 341 15.36 -6.71 10.31
CA GLY A 341 14.76 -6.98 9.01
C GLY A 341 13.36 -6.41 8.89
N TYR A 342 13.00 -6.01 7.68
CA TYR A 342 11.65 -5.65 7.29
C TYR A 342 11.25 -6.37 6.01
N GLU A 343 10.02 -6.84 6.00
CA GLU A 343 9.39 -7.56 4.91
C GLU A 343 8.77 -6.61 3.90
N TYR A 344 8.83 -6.93 2.60
CA TYR A 344 8.27 -6.07 1.56
C TYR A 344 6.76 -5.87 1.71
N CYS A 345 6.01 -6.93 2.06
CA CYS A 345 4.57 -6.84 2.31
C CYS A 345 4.25 -5.82 3.40
N SER A 346 5.03 -5.78 4.47
CA SER A 346 4.89 -4.82 5.56
C SER A 346 5.03 -3.37 5.08
N GLN A 347 5.92 -3.11 4.10
CA GLN A 347 6.06 -1.78 3.50
C GLN A 347 4.80 -1.36 2.76
N GLN A 348 4.24 -2.27 1.95
CA GLN A 348 3.00 -2.02 1.20
C GLN A 348 1.84 -1.71 2.15
N GLU A 349 1.63 -2.54 3.16
CA GLU A 349 0.49 -2.40 4.04
C GLU A 349 0.60 -1.18 4.97
N LEU A 350 1.80 -0.84 5.44
CA LEU A 350 2.03 0.38 6.23
C LEU A 350 1.81 1.64 5.39
N LEU A 351 2.31 1.65 4.15
CA LEU A 351 2.13 2.77 3.22
C LEU A 351 0.63 3.01 2.96
N ASP A 352 -0.15 1.97 2.62
CA ASP A 352 -1.58 2.10 2.39
C ASP A 352 -2.32 2.59 3.64
N SER A 353 -1.94 2.09 4.81
CA SER A 353 -2.51 2.52 6.10
C SER A 353 -2.27 4.01 6.37
N TYR A 354 -1.06 4.51 6.13
CA TYR A 354 -0.77 5.94 6.27
C TYR A 354 -1.47 6.80 5.23
N THR A 355 -1.65 6.30 3.99
CA THR A 355 -2.40 7.05 2.96
C THR A 355 -3.88 7.16 3.31
N LEU A 356 -4.49 6.11 3.90
CA LEU A 356 -5.84 6.18 4.44
C LEU A 356 -5.93 7.16 5.61
N LEU A 357 -4.97 7.10 6.53
CA LEU A 357 -4.93 8.04 7.66
C LEU A 357 -4.84 9.49 7.18
N MET A 358 -4.00 9.77 6.19
CA MET A 358 -3.85 11.09 5.58
C MET A 358 -5.18 11.57 4.96
N GLN A 359 -5.92 10.69 4.29
CA GLN A 359 -7.25 11.01 3.78
C GLN A 359 -8.22 11.41 4.89
N LYS A 360 -8.24 10.69 6.00
CA LYS A 360 -9.18 10.94 7.11
C LYS A 360 -8.77 12.16 7.95
N ARG A 361 -7.50 12.31 8.29
CA ARG A 361 -6.99 13.27 9.29
C ARG A 361 -6.40 14.55 8.69
N GLY A 362 -6.05 14.55 7.44
CA GLY A 362 -5.17 15.56 6.81
C GLY A 362 -3.70 15.15 6.89
N ASP A 363 -2.80 15.95 6.30
CA ASP A 363 -1.39 15.55 6.18
C ASP A 363 -0.71 15.46 7.56
N LYS A 364 -0.57 16.55 8.30
CA LYS A 364 0.10 16.57 9.62
C LYS A 364 1.43 15.82 9.63
N GLY A 365 2.24 15.98 8.57
CA GLY A 365 3.51 15.30 8.38
C GLY A 365 3.43 13.88 7.80
N LEU A 366 2.22 13.37 7.53
CA LEU A 366 2.02 12.02 6.97
C LEU A 366 2.62 11.89 5.56
N GLY A 367 2.58 12.95 4.75
CA GLY A 367 3.21 12.95 3.43
C GLY A 367 4.72 12.67 3.51
N ASN A 368 5.42 13.22 4.51
CA ASN A 368 6.85 12.92 4.73
C ASN A 368 7.08 11.44 5.08
N ILE A 369 6.21 10.85 5.92
CA ILE A 369 6.31 9.44 6.32
C ILE A 369 6.05 8.52 5.12
N ILE A 370 5.01 8.81 4.32
CA ILE A 370 4.65 8.02 3.13
C ILE A 370 5.76 8.06 2.09
N GLU A 371 6.32 9.25 1.82
CA GLU A 371 7.44 9.42 0.89
C GLU A 371 8.70 8.70 1.40
N ASN A 372 8.97 8.75 2.70
CA ASN A 372 10.11 8.05 3.31
C ASN A 372 9.99 6.52 3.14
N ILE A 373 8.81 5.95 3.39
CA ILE A 373 8.56 4.51 3.16
C ILE A 373 8.76 4.17 1.68
N PHE A 374 8.16 4.94 0.78
CA PHE A 374 8.21 4.64 -0.64
C PHE A 374 9.60 4.83 -1.24
N TYR A 375 10.18 6.04 -1.11
CA TYR A 375 11.44 6.39 -1.80
C TYR A 375 12.68 5.74 -1.21
N ASN A 376 12.65 5.33 0.06
CA ASN A 376 13.80 4.73 0.72
C ASN A 376 13.63 3.24 0.98
N ALA A 377 12.83 2.81 1.98
CA ALA A 377 12.74 1.40 2.33
C ALA A 377 12.21 0.52 1.19
N SER A 378 11.09 0.93 0.56
CA SER A 378 10.45 0.12 -0.48
C SER A 378 11.27 0.08 -1.76
N MET A 379 11.68 1.25 -2.30
CA MET A 379 12.54 1.30 -3.48
C MET A 379 13.92 0.68 -3.20
N GLY A 380 14.40 0.74 -1.95
CA GLY A 380 15.64 0.12 -1.51
C GLY A 380 15.58 -1.40 -1.32
N ALA A 381 14.41 -2.00 -1.48
CA ALA A 381 14.21 -3.44 -1.55
C ALA A 381 14.13 -3.96 -3.01
N HIS A 382 13.91 -3.07 -3.99
CA HIS A 382 14.05 -3.42 -5.40
C HIS A 382 15.53 -3.54 -5.78
N HIS A 383 15.82 -4.44 -6.70
CA HIS A 383 17.16 -4.52 -7.28
C HIS A 383 17.37 -3.37 -8.28
N PRO A 384 18.47 -2.58 -8.18
CA PRO A 384 18.62 -1.38 -9.01
C PRO A 384 18.79 -1.65 -10.52
N ASN A 385 19.20 -2.87 -10.93
CA ASN A 385 19.52 -3.21 -12.31
C ASN A 385 18.74 -4.41 -12.87
N HIS A 386 18.00 -5.14 -12.03
CA HIS A 386 17.26 -6.35 -12.44
C HIS A 386 15.82 -6.29 -11.95
N SER A 387 14.91 -6.90 -12.69
CA SER A 387 13.51 -6.98 -12.32
C SER A 387 13.28 -8.06 -11.25
N CYS A 388 13.59 -7.74 -10.01
CA CYS A 388 13.40 -8.59 -8.84
C CYS A 388 13.44 -7.75 -7.55
N ILE A 389 12.96 -8.33 -6.46
CA ILE A 389 12.96 -7.70 -5.13
C ILE A 389 13.62 -8.59 -4.08
N ALA A 390 14.03 -7.96 -2.98
CA ALA A 390 14.33 -8.66 -1.73
C ALA A 390 13.02 -8.90 -0.95
N TYR A 391 12.80 -10.13 -0.47
CA TYR A 391 11.71 -10.43 0.46
C TYR A 391 11.94 -9.72 1.79
N LEU A 392 13.12 -9.95 2.38
CA LEU A 392 13.61 -9.25 3.56
C LEU A 392 14.77 -8.32 3.20
N LYS A 393 14.75 -7.14 3.78
CA LYS A 393 15.80 -6.11 3.67
C LYS A 393 16.07 -5.49 5.03
N ARG A 394 17.21 -4.77 5.15
CA ARG A 394 17.61 -4.00 6.35
C ARG A 394 18.18 -2.64 5.92
N ASP A 395 18.19 -1.68 6.82
CA ASP A 395 18.87 -0.41 6.57
C ASP A 395 20.39 -0.63 6.48
N ASN A 396 20.96 -1.44 7.40
CA ASN A 396 22.31 -1.97 7.28
C ASN A 396 22.25 -3.40 6.70
N SER A 397 22.40 -3.54 5.40
CA SER A 397 22.31 -4.82 4.67
C SER A 397 23.68 -5.23 4.18
N TYR A 398 24.36 -6.03 4.96
CA TYR A 398 25.76 -6.43 4.70
C TYR A 398 25.86 -7.72 3.87
N GLU A 399 24.85 -8.52 3.85
CA GLU A 399 24.72 -9.74 3.07
C GLU A 399 23.32 -9.86 2.44
N MET A 400 23.25 -10.46 1.27
CA MET A 400 22.05 -10.91 0.58
C MET A 400 22.34 -12.27 -0.09
N ASP A 401 22.92 -13.19 0.68
CA ASP A 401 23.48 -14.47 0.20
C ASP A 401 22.68 -15.68 0.72
N GLY A 402 21.44 -15.47 1.14
CA GLY A 402 20.58 -16.51 1.71
C GLY A 402 20.89 -16.80 3.17
N THR A 403 21.66 -15.94 3.82
CA THR A 403 21.99 -16.09 5.25
C THR A 403 21.69 -14.83 6.05
N ARG A 404 21.59 -14.99 7.36
CA ARG A 404 21.55 -13.91 8.33
C ARG A 404 22.44 -14.26 9.51
N ASN A 405 23.48 -13.44 9.74
CA ASN A 405 24.44 -13.68 10.81
C ASN A 405 25.03 -15.11 10.76
N GLY A 406 25.32 -15.60 9.56
CA GLY A 406 25.89 -16.92 9.32
C GLY A 406 24.92 -18.10 9.47
N LYS A 407 23.62 -17.84 9.64
CA LYS A 407 22.56 -18.86 9.64
C LYS A 407 21.77 -18.78 8.35
N GLU A 408 21.30 -19.93 7.86
CA GLU A 408 20.44 -19.98 6.69
C GLU A 408 19.15 -19.16 6.89
N GLU A 409 18.90 -18.27 5.96
CA GLU A 409 17.69 -17.44 5.90
C GLU A 409 17.42 -17.09 4.41
N PRO A 410 16.73 -17.98 3.68
CA PRO A 410 16.60 -17.91 2.22
C PRO A 410 15.84 -16.68 1.71
N ARG A 411 15.20 -15.90 2.59
CA ARG A 411 14.52 -14.64 2.26
C ARG A 411 15.48 -13.48 2.02
N TYR A 412 16.76 -13.57 2.47
CA TYR A 412 17.80 -12.56 2.19
C TYR A 412 18.48 -12.81 0.85
N LYS A 413 17.75 -12.64 -0.24
CA LYS A 413 18.21 -12.65 -1.63
C LYS A 413 17.31 -11.74 -2.46
N TYR A 414 17.67 -11.52 -3.70
CA TYR A 414 16.79 -10.93 -4.68
C TYR A 414 16.16 -12.02 -5.55
N SER A 415 14.84 -11.94 -5.77
CA SER A 415 14.10 -12.91 -6.56
C SER A 415 12.91 -12.26 -7.27
N ALA A 416 12.57 -12.78 -8.43
CA ALA A 416 11.35 -12.43 -9.15
C ALA A 416 10.10 -13.18 -8.64
N ALA A 417 10.26 -14.17 -7.75
CA ALA A 417 9.15 -14.97 -7.23
C ALA A 417 9.29 -15.35 -5.75
N HIS A 418 10.49 -15.60 -5.23
CA HIS A 418 10.72 -16.18 -3.89
C HIS A 418 9.97 -17.50 -3.67
N GLN A 419 9.84 -18.33 -4.72
CA GLN A 419 9.01 -19.53 -4.69
C GLN A 419 9.51 -20.61 -3.70
N ASP A 420 10.77 -20.54 -3.27
CA ASP A 420 11.34 -21.42 -2.25
C ASP A 420 10.97 -21.03 -0.80
N VAL A 421 10.26 -19.92 -0.64
CA VAL A 421 9.78 -19.41 0.64
C VAL A 421 8.26 -19.23 0.59
N ALA A 422 7.81 -18.10 -0.02
CA ALA A 422 6.41 -17.79 -0.23
C ALA A 422 6.27 -16.77 -1.36
N VAL A 423 5.29 -16.95 -2.25
CA VAL A 423 4.99 -15.98 -3.32
C VAL A 423 3.95 -14.98 -2.80
N CYS A 424 4.33 -14.13 -1.83
CA CYS A 424 3.49 -13.07 -1.27
C CYS A 424 4.07 -11.67 -1.53
N CYS A 425 5.36 -11.43 -1.21
CA CYS A 425 5.98 -10.10 -1.37
C CYS A 425 6.12 -9.66 -2.81
N VAL A 426 6.39 -10.58 -3.75
CA VAL A 426 6.52 -10.26 -5.18
C VAL A 426 5.19 -9.75 -5.77
N PRO A 427 4.03 -10.38 -5.54
CA PRO A 427 2.73 -9.80 -5.89
C PRO A 427 2.50 -8.39 -5.30
N ASN A 428 2.88 -8.18 -4.04
CA ASN A 428 2.72 -6.89 -3.37
C ASN A 428 3.64 -5.79 -3.93
N ALA A 429 4.77 -6.14 -4.50
CA ALA A 429 5.64 -5.18 -5.16
C ALA A 429 4.96 -4.47 -6.34
N GLY A 430 4.07 -5.16 -7.06
CA GLY A 430 3.23 -4.55 -8.08
C GLY A 430 2.09 -3.67 -7.55
N ARG A 431 1.83 -3.66 -6.24
CA ARG A 431 0.77 -2.85 -5.63
C ARG A 431 1.26 -1.49 -5.14
N ILE A 432 2.49 -1.41 -4.64
CA ILE A 432 2.95 -0.26 -3.85
C ILE A 432 2.90 1.07 -4.63
N THR A 433 3.35 1.09 -5.88
CA THR A 433 3.37 2.32 -6.71
C THR A 433 1.97 2.84 -7.02
N PRO A 434 0.99 2.03 -7.46
CA PRO A 434 -0.39 2.49 -7.62
C PRO A 434 -1.03 3.02 -6.34
N TYR A 435 -0.78 2.40 -5.18
CA TYR A 435 -1.33 2.86 -3.90
C TYR A 435 -0.69 4.18 -3.44
N PHE A 436 0.62 4.34 -3.62
CA PHE A 436 1.33 5.59 -3.39
C PHE A 436 0.76 6.72 -4.26
N LEU A 437 0.55 6.45 -5.55
CA LEU A 437 0.06 7.44 -6.52
C LEU A 437 -1.40 7.82 -6.28
N GLN A 438 -2.26 6.88 -5.89
CA GLN A 438 -3.71 7.06 -5.83
C GLN A 438 -4.14 8.21 -4.90
N ARG A 439 -3.38 8.48 -3.85
CA ARG A 439 -3.67 9.55 -2.88
C ARG A 439 -2.65 10.69 -2.91
N SER A 440 -1.86 10.80 -3.99
CA SER A 440 -0.94 11.93 -4.18
C SER A 440 -1.69 13.26 -4.32
N TRP A 441 -2.87 13.22 -4.91
CA TRP A 441 -3.83 14.31 -4.92
C TRP A 441 -5.12 13.91 -4.22
N MET A 442 -5.74 14.85 -3.51
CA MET A 442 -7.06 14.69 -2.91
C MET A 442 -7.86 15.99 -3.01
N LYS A 443 -9.18 15.91 -2.79
CA LYS A 443 -10.08 17.08 -2.74
C LYS A 443 -10.29 17.50 -1.28
N GLN A 444 -10.35 18.82 -1.05
CA GLN A 444 -10.81 19.41 0.21
C GLN A 444 -11.99 20.34 -0.07
N GLY A 445 -13.20 19.89 0.24
CA GLY A 445 -14.41 20.61 -0.19
C GLY A 445 -14.59 20.61 -1.71
N GLU A 446 -15.26 21.64 -2.26
CA GLU A 446 -15.69 21.64 -3.66
C GLU A 446 -14.59 22.07 -4.64
N ASN A 447 -13.79 23.08 -4.29
CA ASN A 447 -12.87 23.76 -5.22
C ASN A 447 -11.39 23.71 -4.81
N THR A 448 -11.03 22.89 -3.81
CA THR A 448 -9.65 22.78 -3.35
C THR A 448 -9.05 21.45 -3.78
N LEU A 449 -7.92 21.52 -4.47
CA LEU A 449 -7.09 20.39 -4.89
C LEU A 449 -5.82 20.39 -4.06
N VAL A 450 -5.47 19.25 -3.46
CA VAL A 450 -4.38 19.15 -2.51
C VAL A 450 -3.37 18.11 -2.99
N ALA A 451 -2.15 18.56 -3.31
CA ALA A 451 -1.00 17.72 -3.61
C ALA A 451 -0.34 17.32 -2.29
N ASN A 452 -0.71 16.16 -1.75
CA ASN A 452 -0.21 15.66 -0.46
C ASN A 452 1.11 14.91 -0.60
N ILE A 453 1.30 14.16 -1.70
CA ILE A 453 2.49 13.37 -1.97
C ILE A 453 3.12 13.92 -3.25
N LEU A 454 4.41 14.23 -3.16
CA LEU A 454 5.13 14.81 -4.29
C LEU A 454 5.74 13.69 -5.14
N ALA A 455 5.33 13.64 -6.40
CA ALA A 455 5.81 12.69 -7.40
C ALA A 455 5.45 13.20 -8.80
N PRO A 456 6.15 12.80 -9.87
CA PRO A 456 5.73 13.12 -11.22
C PRO A 456 4.41 12.42 -11.55
N ASN A 457 3.34 13.20 -11.75
CA ASN A 457 2.00 12.69 -12.01
C ASN A 457 1.14 13.67 -12.82
N ILE A 458 0.00 13.19 -13.27
CA ILE A 458 -1.02 13.98 -13.95
C ILE A 458 -2.37 13.70 -13.30
N LEU A 459 -2.95 14.72 -12.67
CA LEU A 459 -4.35 14.72 -12.25
C LEU A 459 -5.23 15.18 -13.42
N LYS A 460 -6.29 14.42 -13.72
CA LYS A 460 -7.36 14.83 -14.62
C LYS A 460 -8.70 14.70 -13.91
N THR A 461 -9.41 15.79 -13.74
CA THR A 461 -10.69 15.80 -13.02
C THR A 461 -11.62 16.87 -13.59
N GLU A 462 -12.83 16.94 -13.05
CA GLU A 462 -13.81 17.96 -13.39
C GLU A 462 -14.35 18.60 -12.10
N ILE A 463 -14.41 19.94 -12.09
CA ILE A 463 -14.98 20.74 -11.01
C ILE A 463 -15.94 21.75 -11.63
N ASN A 464 -17.21 21.76 -11.19
CA ASN A 464 -18.26 22.66 -11.66
C ASN A 464 -18.40 22.70 -13.21
N GLY A 465 -18.26 21.52 -13.86
CA GLY A 465 -18.34 21.39 -15.30
C GLY A 465 -17.13 21.97 -16.06
N THR A 466 -16.04 22.27 -15.37
CA THR A 466 -14.74 22.66 -15.94
C THR A 466 -13.78 21.50 -15.87
N LYS A 467 -13.22 21.11 -17.02
CA LYS A 467 -12.17 20.08 -17.08
C LYS A 467 -10.84 20.67 -16.63
N ILE A 468 -10.21 19.98 -15.71
CA ILE A 468 -8.95 20.38 -15.10
C ILE A 468 -7.91 19.28 -15.34
N LYS A 469 -6.75 19.68 -15.85
CA LYS A 469 -5.54 18.85 -15.87
C LYS A 469 -4.46 19.57 -15.08
N ILE A 470 -3.85 18.89 -14.11
CA ILE A 470 -2.65 19.37 -13.43
C ILE A 470 -1.56 18.34 -13.63
N GLU A 471 -0.43 18.76 -14.22
CA GLU A 471 0.74 17.91 -14.41
C GLU A 471 1.84 18.41 -13.46
N ASN A 472 2.29 17.54 -12.53
CA ASN A 472 3.50 17.78 -11.77
C ASN A 472 4.70 17.25 -12.56
N LYS A 473 5.37 18.14 -13.28
CA LYS A 473 6.57 17.84 -14.04
C LYS A 473 7.79 18.02 -13.14
N THR A 474 8.42 16.91 -12.77
CA THR A 474 9.53 16.91 -11.81
C THR A 474 10.35 15.62 -11.90
N GLU A 475 11.60 15.69 -11.46
CA GLU A 475 12.45 14.54 -11.16
C GLU A 475 12.50 14.23 -9.64
N TYR A 476 11.56 14.79 -8.84
CA TYR A 476 11.48 14.51 -7.41
C TYR A 476 11.33 13.01 -7.14
N PRO A 477 12.07 12.41 -6.20
CA PRO A 477 12.88 13.01 -5.12
C PRO A 477 14.36 13.27 -5.48
N TYR A 478 14.78 13.03 -6.74
CA TYR A 478 16.18 13.22 -7.18
C TYR A 478 16.51 14.68 -7.51
N SER A 479 15.49 15.50 -7.70
CA SER A 479 15.56 16.96 -7.82
C SER A 479 14.47 17.60 -6.96
N ASN A 480 14.76 18.77 -6.40
CA ASN A 480 13.80 19.52 -5.59
C ASN A 480 13.07 20.63 -6.40
N ILE A 481 13.10 20.54 -7.73
CA ILE A 481 12.43 21.46 -8.65
C ILE A 481 11.18 20.80 -9.22
N MET A 482 10.08 21.55 -9.26
CA MET A 482 8.78 21.07 -9.72
C MET A 482 8.05 22.15 -10.50
N ASP A 483 7.44 21.78 -11.63
CA ASP A 483 6.51 22.61 -12.39
C ASP A 483 5.11 22.00 -12.33
N PHE A 484 4.18 22.71 -11.69
CA PHE A 484 2.76 22.35 -11.71
C PHE A 484 2.09 23.06 -12.87
N ILE A 485 1.85 22.33 -13.97
CA ILE A 485 1.22 22.86 -15.18
C ILE A 485 -0.29 22.65 -15.06
N VAL A 486 -1.02 23.73 -14.80
CA VAL A 486 -2.47 23.75 -14.63
C VAL A 486 -3.13 24.13 -15.93
N THR A 487 -3.95 23.25 -16.50
CA THR A 487 -4.73 23.47 -17.73
C THR A 487 -6.21 23.38 -17.40
N VAL A 488 -6.98 24.40 -17.76
CA VAL A 488 -8.43 24.46 -17.61
C VAL A 488 -9.10 24.81 -18.95
N ASP A 489 -10.22 24.14 -19.27
CA ASP A 489 -10.96 24.40 -20.52
C ASP A 489 -11.82 25.67 -20.48
N LYS A 490 -12.08 26.23 -19.30
CA LYS A 490 -12.74 27.52 -19.02
C LYS A 490 -12.11 28.16 -17.80
N PRO A 491 -12.16 29.51 -17.67
CA PRO A 491 -11.72 30.17 -16.44
C PRO A 491 -12.41 29.57 -15.21
N GLN A 492 -11.63 29.18 -14.22
CA GLN A 492 -12.11 28.51 -13.01
C GLN A 492 -11.37 29.00 -11.78
N LYS A 493 -12.12 29.44 -10.77
CA LYS A 493 -11.53 29.72 -9.45
C LYS A 493 -11.22 28.40 -8.75
N LEU A 494 -9.94 28.18 -8.47
CA LEU A 494 -9.42 27.00 -7.78
C LEU A 494 -8.54 27.44 -6.62
N LYS A 495 -8.54 26.61 -5.58
CA LYS A 495 -7.52 26.63 -4.55
C LYS A 495 -6.64 25.38 -4.73
N ILE A 496 -5.37 25.59 -5.05
CA ILE A 496 -4.38 24.51 -5.14
C ILE A 496 -3.49 24.60 -3.93
N LYS A 497 -3.40 23.52 -3.16
CA LYS A 497 -2.51 23.37 -2.02
C LYS A 497 -1.40 22.40 -2.41
N ILE A 498 -0.15 22.80 -2.22
CA ILE A 498 1.03 21.96 -2.49
C ILE A 498 1.76 21.79 -1.17
N ARG A 499 1.99 20.55 -0.75
CA ARG A 499 2.69 20.27 0.50
C ARG A 499 4.13 20.77 0.43
N GLN A 500 4.56 21.47 1.47
CA GLN A 500 5.94 21.79 1.75
C GLN A 500 6.51 20.73 2.70
N PRO A 501 7.43 19.86 2.25
CA PRO A 501 8.07 18.88 3.13
C PRO A 501 8.82 19.53 4.30
N GLU A 502 8.90 18.83 5.44
CA GLU A 502 9.55 19.35 6.67
C GLU A 502 11.05 19.66 6.51
N TRP A 503 11.70 19.03 5.53
CA TRP A 503 13.13 19.23 5.26
C TRP A 503 13.44 20.49 4.44
N VAL A 504 12.43 21.20 3.95
CA VAL A 504 12.60 22.40 3.12
C VAL A 504 13.10 23.56 3.96
N THR A 505 14.23 24.12 3.55
CA THR A 505 14.85 25.28 4.22
C THR A 505 14.46 26.62 3.59
N GLU A 506 14.13 26.61 2.29
CA GLU A 506 13.77 27.77 1.51
C GLU A 506 12.79 27.37 0.40
N VAL A 507 11.86 28.26 0.06
CA VAL A 507 10.93 28.10 -1.06
C VAL A 507 11.15 29.24 -2.05
N ILE A 508 11.50 28.89 -3.29
CA ILE A 508 11.52 29.81 -4.43
C ILE A 508 10.31 29.46 -5.31
N CYS A 509 9.44 30.41 -5.57
CA CYS A 509 8.22 30.22 -6.33
C CYS A 509 7.99 31.32 -7.35
N SER A 510 7.47 30.95 -8.54
CA SER A 510 7.13 31.89 -9.60
C SER A 510 5.90 32.74 -9.30
N ASP A 511 4.97 32.21 -8.52
CA ASP A 511 3.67 32.78 -8.20
C ASP A 511 3.57 33.19 -6.73
N PRO A 512 2.79 34.24 -6.40
CA PRO A 512 2.48 34.55 -5.02
C PRO A 512 1.65 33.43 -4.37
N TYR A 513 1.97 33.10 -3.14
CA TYR A 513 1.29 32.08 -2.35
C TYR A 513 1.06 32.55 -0.91
N THR A 514 0.13 31.89 -0.22
CA THR A 514 -0.02 31.98 1.24
C THR A 514 0.34 30.65 1.87
N ILE A 515 0.54 30.62 3.19
CA ILE A 515 0.86 29.38 3.93
C ILE A 515 -0.35 28.99 4.77
N ASP A 516 -0.72 27.70 4.70
CA ASP A 516 -1.74 27.09 5.55
C ASP A 516 -1.20 25.76 6.09
N GLY A 517 -0.69 25.77 7.33
CA GLY A 517 0.05 24.65 7.91
C GLY A 517 1.29 24.33 7.11
N GLU A 518 1.37 23.07 6.65
CA GLU A 518 2.44 22.58 5.78
C GLU A 518 2.20 22.80 4.26
N PHE A 519 1.23 23.65 3.88
CA PHE A 519 0.88 23.84 2.48
C PHE A 519 1.18 25.25 1.97
N LEU A 520 1.76 25.31 0.77
CA LEU A 520 1.75 26.49 -0.09
C LEU A 520 0.39 26.56 -0.79
N VAL A 521 -0.32 27.67 -0.67
CA VAL A 521 -1.70 27.83 -1.13
C VAL A 521 -1.78 28.85 -2.25
N PHE A 522 -2.31 28.42 -3.39
CA PHE A 522 -2.57 29.23 -4.57
C PHE A 522 -4.10 29.34 -4.74
N ASP A 523 -4.70 30.47 -4.35
CA ASP A 523 -6.14 30.72 -4.42
C ASP A 523 -6.38 31.82 -5.46
N LYS A 524 -6.62 31.42 -6.71
CA LYS A 524 -6.82 32.35 -7.83
C LYS A 524 -7.75 31.79 -8.90
N GLU A 525 -8.14 32.61 -9.86
CA GLU A 525 -8.74 32.15 -11.10
C GLU A 525 -7.64 31.67 -12.05
N PHE A 526 -7.75 30.43 -12.52
CA PHE A 526 -6.90 29.84 -13.55
C PHE A 526 -7.59 29.92 -14.91
N SER A 527 -6.83 30.20 -15.97
CA SER A 527 -7.36 30.26 -17.33
C SER A 527 -6.37 29.70 -18.34
N GLY A 528 -6.84 28.85 -19.26
CA GLY A 528 -6.02 28.24 -20.30
C GLY A 528 -4.94 27.34 -19.70
N ASN A 529 -3.68 27.70 -19.87
CA ASN A 529 -2.52 26.93 -19.40
C ASN A 529 -1.58 27.84 -18.59
N GLU A 530 -1.45 27.57 -17.31
CA GLU A 530 -0.60 28.31 -16.37
C GLU A 530 0.36 27.36 -15.65
N THR A 531 1.56 27.85 -15.32
CA THR A 531 2.58 27.05 -14.61
C THR A 531 2.95 27.71 -13.29
N ILE A 532 2.91 26.91 -12.21
CA ILE A 532 3.47 27.26 -10.91
C ILE A 532 4.80 26.54 -10.79
N SER A 533 5.90 27.27 -10.83
CA SER A 533 7.24 26.72 -10.68
C SER A 533 7.74 26.87 -9.26
N LEU A 534 8.18 25.74 -8.66
CA LEU A 534 8.68 25.64 -7.29
C LEU A 534 10.10 25.07 -7.26
N SER A 535 10.94 25.64 -6.42
CA SER A 535 12.24 25.06 -6.05
C SER A 535 12.37 25.07 -4.53
N PHE A 536 12.65 23.89 -3.95
CA PHE A 536 12.85 23.71 -2.51
C PHE A 536 14.34 23.64 -2.17
N GLY A 537 14.80 24.57 -1.33
CA GLY A 537 16.12 24.52 -0.74
C GLY A 537 16.23 23.33 0.23
N ALA A 538 17.37 22.66 0.24
CA ALA A 538 17.67 21.56 1.14
C ALA A 538 19.12 21.61 1.62
N VAL A 539 19.35 21.06 2.81
CA VAL A 539 20.69 20.85 3.39
C VAL A 539 20.85 19.39 3.78
N VAL A 540 22.08 18.92 3.90
CA VAL A 540 22.32 17.58 4.47
C VAL A 540 21.87 17.58 5.92
N ARG A 541 21.03 16.61 6.27
CA ARG A 541 20.53 16.41 7.63
C ARG A 541 21.13 15.15 8.23
N VAL A 542 21.43 15.20 9.51
CA VAL A 542 21.78 14.03 10.31
C VAL A 542 20.56 13.67 11.14
N LEU A 543 19.97 12.52 10.86
CA LEU A 543 18.86 11.97 11.60
C LEU A 543 19.39 11.03 12.69
N LYS A 544 18.79 11.05 13.87
CA LYS A 544 19.22 10.23 15.00
C LYS A 544 18.08 9.38 15.52
N SER A 545 18.31 8.06 15.65
CA SER A 545 17.35 7.14 16.25
C SER A 545 17.41 7.13 17.77
N ASP A 546 16.37 6.59 18.42
CA ASP A 546 16.37 6.37 19.88
C ASP A 546 17.48 5.40 20.36
N LYS A 547 18.05 4.63 19.42
CA LYS A 547 19.20 3.73 19.66
C LYS A 547 20.55 4.37 19.37
N ASN A 548 20.59 5.70 19.20
CA ASN A 548 21.81 6.47 18.91
C ASN A 548 22.46 6.12 17.56
N GLU A 549 21.69 5.63 16.60
CA GLU A 549 22.12 5.45 15.21
C GLU A 549 21.97 6.75 14.44
N HIS A 550 22.91 7.07 13.57
CA HIS A 550 22.93 8.29 12.78
C HIS A 550 22.79 7.98 11.29
N TYR A 551 21.83 8.65 10.64
CA TYR A 551 21.57 8.53 9.21
C TYR A 551 21.80 9.88 8.53
N PHE A 552 22.23 9.87 7.27
CA PHE A 552 22.35 11.07 6.46
C PHE A 552 21.21 11.15 5.46
N ALA A 553 20.61 12.33 5.34
CA ALA A 553 19.51 12.58 4.42
C ALA A 553 19.69 13.91 3.68
N TYR A 554 19.22 13.97 2.43
CA TYR A 554 19.11 15.20 1.66
C TYR A 554 17.79 15.18 0.87
N GLY A 555 17.00 16.24 1.02
CA GLY A 555 15.62 16.22 0.53
C GLY A 555 14.81 15.08 1.17
N ALA A 556 14.07 14.34 0.37
CA ALA A 556 13.29 13.18 0.82
C ALA A 556 14.11 11.87 0.88
N LEU A 557 15.37 11.88 0.45
CA LEU A 557 16.18 10.67 0.33
C LEU A 557 17.09 10.48 1.54
N VAL A 558 17.15 9.23 2.01
CA VAL A 558 18.17 8.72 2.93
C VAL A 558 19.34 8.17 2.10
N TYR A 559 20.54 8.42 2.56
CA TYR A 559 21.78 8.06 1.88
C TYR A 559 22.50 6.95 2.63
N ALA A 560 23.09 6.04 1.89
CA ALA A 560 23.81 4.90 2.43
C ALA A 560 25.16 4.71 1.71
N ARG A 561 26.14 4.20 2.45
CA ARG A 561 27.39 3.74 1.86
C ARG A 561 27.13 2.44 1.07
N PRO A 562 27.38 2.41 -0.24
CA PRO A 562 27.32 1.16 -1.00
C PRO A 562 28.46 0.22 -0.57
N ILE A 563 28.19 -1.07 -0.52
CA ILE A 563 29.16 -2.10 -0.17
C ILE A 563 29.41 -2.96 -1.40
N ALA A 564 30.67 -3.13 -1.77
CA ALA A 564 31.07 -3.98 -2.88
C ALA A 564 30.73 -5.46 -2.61
N ALA A 565 30.20 -6.13 -3.62
CA ALA A 565 29.73 -7.52 -3.49
C ALA A 565 30.02 -8.34 -4.74
N LEU A 566 30.17 -9.65 -4.56
CA LEU A 566 30.15 -10.63 -5.63
C LEU A 566 28.74 -11.15 -5.81
N GLU A 567 28.26 -11.12 -7.05
CA GLU A 567 26.99 -11.71 -7.46
C GLU A 567 27.15 -13.21 -7.74
N SER A 568 26.15 -13.99 -7.35
CA SER A 568 25.97 -15.37 -7.80
C SER A 568 24.51 -15.64 -8.11
N LYS A 569 24.26 -16.59 -9.03
CA LYS A 569 22.92 -16.97 -9.48
C LYS A 569 22.48 -18.25 -8.80
N GLY A 570 21.20 -18.29 -8.41
CA GLY A 570 20.57 -19.45 -7.79
C GLY A 570 19.50 -20.08 -8.68
N ARG A 571 18.32 -20.31 -8.10
CA ARG A 571 17.19 -20.92 -8.77
C ARG A 571 16.82 -20.16 -10.06
N LYS A 572 16.60 -20.93 -11.14
CA LYS A 572 16.14 -20.41 -12.41
C LYS A 572 14.64 -20.68 -12.56
N TYR A 573 13.86 -19.64 -12.81
CA TYR A 573 12.42 -19.74 -13.11
C TYR A 573 12.20 -19.78 -14.63
N THR A 574 12.85 -18.87 -15.34
CA THR A 574 12.89 -18.80 -16.82
C THR A 574 14.31 -18.41 -17.24
N ASP A 575 14.55 -18.21 -18.54
CA ASP A 575 15.86 -17.74 -19.03
C ASP A 575 16.21 -16.33 -18.52
N GLU A 576 15.21 -15.49 -18.25
CA GLU A 576 15.36 -14.10 -17.83
C GLU A 576 15.31 -13.93 -16.32
N TYR A 577 14.61 -14.82 -15.59
CA TYR A 577 14.35 -14.68 -14.15
C TYR A 577 15.08 -15.75 -13.35
N VAL A 578 15.98 -15.29 -12.51
CA VAL A 578 16.79 -16.13 -11.62
C VAL A 578 16.90 -15.50 -10.23
N ASP A 579 17.11 -16.30 -9.21
CA ASP A 579 17.50 -15.79 -7.90
C ASP A 579 18.93 -15.23 -7.95
N LEU A 580 19.13 -14.07 -7.30
CA LEU A 580 20.41 -13.40 -7.22
C LEU A 580 20.87 -13.29 -5.77
N PHE A 581 22.10 -13.71 -5.53
CA PHE A 581 22.75 -13.67 -4.22
C PHE A 581 23.96 -12.75 -4.26
N TYR A 582 24.18 -12.01 -3.17
CA TYR A 582 25.26 -11.04 -3.07
C TYR A 582 26.05 -11.25 -1.76
N LYS A 583 27.34 -11.56 -1.90
CA LYS A 583 28.27 -11.71 -0.80
C LYS A 583 29.23 -10.52 -0.76
N SER A 584 29.33 -9.87 0.38
CA SER A 584 30.21 -8.72 0.55
C SER A 584 31.69 -9.10 0.30
N THR A 585 32.40 -8.22 -0.43
CA THR A 585 33.86 -8.24 -0.58
C THR A 585 34.55 -7.14 0.24
N ASP A 586 33.77 -6.29 0.90
CA ASP A 586 34.22 -5.17 1.73
C ASP A 586 33.67 -5.31 3.16
N ASN A 587 34.58 -5.60 4.08
CA ASN A 587 34.25 -5.79 5.50
C ASN A 587 34.36 -4.52 6.34
N ASN A 588 34.68 -3.37 5.73
CA ASN A 588 34.73 -2.13 6.46
C ASN A 588 33.35 -1.78 7.06
N ARG A 589 33.37 -1.30 8.30
CA ARG A 589 32.23 -0.76 9.01
C ARG A 589 32.62 0.60 9.57
N TYR A 590 31.72 1.53 9.49
CA TYR A 590 31.98 2.89 9.91
C TYR A 590 31.06 3.30 11.06
N GLU A 591 31.53 4.23 11.87
CA GLU A 591 30.75 4.87 12.92
C GLU A 591 30.75 6.38 12.75
N PHE A 592 29.66 7.01 13.20
CA PHE A 592 29.47 8.45 13.20
C PHE A 592 30.51 9.15 14.09
N ILE A 593 30.91 10.34 13.70
CA ILE A 593 31.75 11.24 14.50
C ILE A 593 31.12 12.63 14.54
N GLU A 594 31.13 13.28 15.70
CA GLU A 594 30.53 14.62 15.91
C GLU A 594 31.11 15.70 15.00
N THR A 595 32.41 15.56 14.62
CA THR A 595 33.11 16.50 13.77
C THR A 595 32.98 16.18 12.28
N ASN A 596 31.92 15.45 11.87
CA ASN A 596 31.72 15.16 10.45
C ASN A 596 31.43 16.46 9.68
N GLU A 597 31.98 16.51 8.47
CA GLU A 597 31.67 17.52 7.46
C GLU A 597 30.93 16.79 6.34
N ALA A 598 29.61 16.96 6.24
CA ALA A 598 28.80 16.33 5.21
C ALA A 598 28.49 17.33 4.11
N VAL A 599 28.89 17.01 2.88
CA VAL A 599 28.69 17.86 1.71
C VAL A 599 27.90 17.09 0.65
N TYR A 600 26.79 17.69 0.22
CA TYR A 600 26.00 17.16 -0.91
C TYR A 600 26.53 17.74 -2.23
N ASN A 601 26.78 16.88 -3.20
CA ASN A 601 27.16 17.27 -4.55
C ASN A 601 26.65 16.26 -5.58
N ASN A 602 25.91 16.72 -6.58
CA ASN A 602 25.46 15.93 -7.74
C ASN A 602 24.83 14.56 -7.40
N GLY A 603 23.98 14.51 -6.37
CA GLY A 603 23.27 13.29 -5.98
C GLY A 603 24.02 12.40 -5.00
N GLU A 604 25.18 12.80 -4.50
CA GLU A 604 25.98 12.08 -3.53
C GLU A 604 26.23 12.93 -2.29
N ILE A 605 26.43 12.29 -1.14
CA ILE A 605 26.90 12.93 0.08
C ILE A 605 28.31 12.42 0.38
N THR A 606 29.26 13.32 0.54
CA THR A 606 30.59 13.02 1.05
C THR A 606 30.66 13.37 2.53
N VAL A 607 31.11 12.44 3.38
CA VAL A 607 31.12 12.60 4.84
C VAL A 607 32.38 11.98 5.44
N LYS A 608 32.88 12.56 6.54
CA LYS A 608 33.96 11.96 7.34
C LYS A 608 33.39 11.00 8.37
N LEU A 609 33.80 9.72 8.35
CA LEU A 609 33.39 8.68 9.27
C LEU A 609 34.61 7.96 9.83
N LYS A 610 34.47 7.37 11.02
CA LYS A 610 35.54 6.56 11.61
C LYS A 610 35.39 5.10 11.23
N ASN A 611 36.41 4.53 10.61
CA ASN A 611 36.48 3.14 10.27
C ASN A 611 36.71 2.29 11.55
N LYS A 612 35.77 1.39 11.85
CA LYS A 612 35.82 0.56 13.07
C LYS A 612 36.99 -0.44 13.09
N ALA A 613 37.49 -0.84 11.93
CA ALA A 613 38.57 -1.85 11.84
C ALA A 613 39.94 -1.25 12.18
N ASN A 614 40.21 -0.01 11.79
CA ASN A 614 41.53 0.61 11.93
C ASN A 614 41.53 1.88 12.78
N GLY A 615 40.36 2.37 13.22
CA GLY A 615 40.18 3.55 14.04
C GLY A 615 40.43 4.88 13.31
N LYS A 616 40.71 4.88 11.99
CA LYS A 616 40.99 6.07 11.22
C LYS A 616 39.72 6.76 10.78
N VAL A 617 39.79 8.09 10.72
CA VAL A 617 38.77 8.92 10.09
C VAL A 617 39.03 8.95 8.58
N GLU A 618 38.03 8.53 7.82
CA GLU A 618 38.11 8.39 6.37
C GLU A 618 36.97 9.20 5.71
N GLN A 619 37.19 9.65 4.51
CA GLN A 619 36.17 10.25 3.68
C GLN A 619 35.38 9.16 2.99
N VAL A 620 34.05 9.15 3.16
CA VAL A 620 33.14 8.13 2.66
C VAL A 620 32.08 8.79 1.78
N THR A 621 31.83 8.19 0.62
CA THR A 621 30.75 8.61 -0.28
C THR A 621 29.50 7.80 0.00
N LEU A 622 28.37 8.50 0.16
CA LEU A 622 27.05 7.94 0.33
C LEU A 622 26.21 8.25 -0.92
N ILE A 623 25.40 7.29 -1.36
CA ILE A 623 24.44 7.43 -2.47
C ILE A 623 23.03 7.18 -1.95
N PRO A 624 21.97 7.55 -2.69
CA PRO A 624 20.59 7.23 -2.28
C PRO A 624 20.45 5.75 -1.93
N LEU A 625 19.85 5.47 -0.77
CA LEU A 625 19.65 4.11 -0.24
C LEU A 625 19.01 3.18 -1.27
N SER A 626 18.05 3.68 -2.05
CA SER A 626 17.35 2.94 -3.11
C SER A 626 18.24 2.50 -4.29
N LYS A 627 19.44 3.06 -4.43
CA LYS A 627 20.43 2.70 -5.48
C LYS A 627 21.46 1.67 -5.02
N THR A 628 21.31 1.12 -3.82
CA THR A 628 22.29 0.19 -3.23
C THR A 628 21.81 -1.25 -3.21
N ILE A 629 22.69 -2.21 -3.49
CA ILE A 629 22.46 -3.65 -3.32
C ILE A 629 22.80 -4.06 -1.88
N LEU A 630 24.08 -3.99 -1.51
CA LEU A 630 24.52 -4.06 -0.11
C LEU A 630 24.85 -2.67 0.39
N ARG A 631 24.60 -2.42 1.68
CA ARG A 631 24.71 -1.04 2.21
C ARG A 631 24.97 -0.95 3.71
N GLN A 632 25.52 0.19 4.11
CA GLN A 632 25.46 0.71 5.47
C GLN A 632 24.76 2.09 5.43
N ALA A 633 23.58 2.22 6.03
CA ALA A 633 22.80 3.46 6.08
C ALA A 633 22.89 4.16 7.44
N ALA A 634 23.08 3.38 8.51
CA ALA A 634 23.26 3.86 9.87
C ALA A 634 24.72 3.71 10.33
N PHE A 635 25.19 4.70 11.07
CA PHE A 635 26.57 4.84 11.53
C PHE A 635 26.68 5.06 13.02
#